data_5a6a7ba9f1b284db2d4e58aa9b54343f
#
_entry.id   5a6a7ba9f1b284db2d4e58aa9b54343f
#
_cell.length_a   1.000
_cell.length_b   1.000
_cell.length_c   1.000
_cell.angle_alpha   90.00
_cell.angle_beta   90.00
_cell.angle_gamma   90.00
#
_symmetry.space_group_name_H-M   'P 1'
#
loop_
_entity.id
_entity.type
_entity.pdbx_description
1 polymer ?
#
loop_
_entity_poly.entity_id
_entity_poly.type
_entity_poly.pdbx_seq_one_letter_code
_entity_poly.pdbx_strand_id
1 'polypeptide(L)'
;MLRRPKLIGFSTTPPEWPDENCDILYGMKAMLTAVFLLLSAGAALAQAPPDVAQEAPFYVGVSDAESLRAFVEQRTARADAYLKALLDAQGARTIENTLVPYDRMGMENAGAFSVTRIVARLHPDERMRTTAEELGQALATKIAALALRPDIYSALRAIDLRTADPATKGYVTRELRDLELAGVNKPEDVRARLTRLQSELQAAQQEFSRNLLSGQRRLAASASEIEGLPPDFIAARKPDASGSITLTTDDVDMQVVSSYARNAALRKRHLIERFNVAAPGNVKVLERLLATRYEIATLLGYPMWAEYHARSRMAGDAKTVADFIDRVFAASTPAATREYAELLARKKQDVPDATTLESWDRTYYAELARRARYSFDSQSVRPYFPYERVRAGVMDVSSRLFGVTFRPAPSLPTWHPSVESYEVLQEGTLIGRLYLDVHPRAQKANSGASVASVRRGARGVHIPEAVLTASVPGGVPGDPGLMTHDQVRTMFHEFGHVIHAIVGGQGRWHGINGIDIEGDVAEAPSTMLEEWIWDAPTLATFARHYQTDQPIPADLVQQMRRAGEFGRGLDAQRQAFLSKVSLSLHDKSQSVVDSTAVVRDVSLKYNNLYPWMDGTYFQAQFTHLANGLYTSSYYTYLWSRVVAKDLFSQFDRANLLAPAVAHRYRDAVLVPGGSKPAADLIGDFLGRPFRFDAYERWLNGEGASATN
;
A
#
# COMPACT_ATOMS: atom_id res chain seq x y z
N MET A 1 43.09 34.99 -26.25
CA MET A 1 41.89 34.57 -27.02
C MET A 1 41.72 33.06 -26.83
N LEU A 2 40.86 32.61 -26.00
CA LEU A 2 40.35 31.24 -25.96
C LEU A 2 38.93 31.30 -25.36
N ARG A 3 37.95 30.96 -26.19
CA ARG A 3 36.53 30.96 -25.82
C ARG A 3 36.22 29.75 -24.95
N ARG A 4 35.60 29.96 -23.80
CA ARG A 4 34.96 28.91 -22.99
C ARG A 4 33.59 28.55 -23.61
N PRO A 5 33.19 27.28 -23.70
CA PRO A 5 31.83 26.91 -24.11
C PRO A 5 30.83 27.15 -22.99
N LYS A 6 29.62 27.56 -23.39
CA LYS A 6 28.48 27.75 -22.51
C LYS A 6 28.00 26.37 -21.99
N LEU A 7 27.91 26.20 -20.69
CA LEU A 7 27.16 25.13 -20.04
C LEU A 7 25.67 25.37 -20.24
N ILE A 8 25.01 24.44 -20.91
CA ILE A 8 23.56 24.33 -20.99
C ILE A 8 23.10 23.71 -19.69
N GLY A 9 22.33 24.46 -18.92
CA GLY A 9 21.73 23.98 -17.68
C GLY A 9 20.63 22.95 -17.98
N PHE A 10 20.85 21.72 -17.57
CA PHE A 10 19.78 20.73 -17.48
C PHE A 10 18.99 20.97 -16.21
N SER A 11 17.70 21.21 -16.38
CA SER A 11 16.71 21.21 -15.31
C SER A 11 16.58 19.79 -14.78
N THR A 12 17.04 19.54 -13.56
CA THR A 12 16.87 18.27 -12.84
C THR A 12 15.62 18.32 -11.99
N THR A 13 14.48 18.07 -12.60
CA THR A 13 13.30 17.60 -11.86
C THR A 13 12.99 16.18 -12.29
N PRO A 14 13.08 15.19 -11.40
CA PRO A 14 12.63 13.82 -11.70
C PRO A 14 11.10 13.79 -11.79
N PRO A 15 10.52 12.94 -12.65
CA PRO A 15 9.08 12.73 -12.67
C PRO A 15 8.64 11.99 -11.41
N GLU A 16 7.71 12.58 -10.67
CA GLU A 16 7.01 11.90 -9.59
C GLU A 16 6.02 10.88 -10.19
N TRP A 17 6.17 9.62 -9.77
CA TRP A 17 5.21 8.56 -10.06
C TRP A 17 4.21 8.47 -8.92
N PRO A 18 2.90 8.31 -9.19
CA PRO A 18 1.91 8.15 -8.13
C PRO A 18 2.08 6.84 -7.35
N ASP A 19 1.53 6.78 -6.14
CA ASP A 19 1.54 5.65 -5.18
C ASP A 19 0.83 4.37 -5.66
N GLU A 20 1.05 3.94 -6.89
CA GLU A 20 0.24 2.89 -7.53
C GLU A 20 0.65 1.44 -7.21
N ASN A 21 1.56 1.21 -6.29
CA ASN A 21 2.40 0.02 -6.47
C ASN A 21 2.35 -1.09 -5.41
N CYS A 22 1.55 -0.95 -4.37
CA CYS A 22 1.23 -2.11 -3.52
C CYS A 22 0.24 -3.08 -4.21
N ASP A 23 -0.47 -2.59 -5.19
CA ASP A 23 -1.79 -3.03 -5.60
C ASP A 23 -1.84 -4.01 -6.77
N ILE A 24 -0.83 -4.01 -7.64
CA ILE A 24 -0.83 -4.88 -8.82
C ILE A 24 -0.68 -6.37 -8.45
N LEU A 25 -0.17 -6.68 -7.24
CA LEU A 25 -0.01 -8.07 -6.80
C LEU A 25 -1.33 -8.75 -6.41
N TYR A 26 -2.34 -7.99 -5.99
CA TYR A 26 -3.61 -8.57 -5.52
C TYR A 26 -4.61 -8.89 -6.64
N GLY A 27 -4.54 -8.20 -7.76
CA GLY A 27 -5.46 -8.41 -8.89
C GLY A 27 -5.01 -9.46 -9.91
N MET A 28 -3.75 -9.94 -9.82
CA MET A 28 -3.14 -10.76 -10.86
C MET A 28 -2.87 -12.21 -10.45
N LYS A 29 -3.64 -12.75 -9.55
CA LYS A 29 -3.44 -14.09 -8.97
C LYS A 29 -3.79 -15.27 -9.83
N ALA A 30 -4.50 -15.08 -10.90
CA ALA A 30 -4.76 -16.18 -11.80
C ALA A 30 -3.52 -16.42 -12.64
N MET A 31 -2.78 -17.48 -12.32
CA MET A 31 -1.85 -18.16 -13.21
C MET A 31 -0.37 -18.08 -12.97
N LEU A 32 0.24 -19.16 -13.07
CA LEU A 32 1.29 -19.55 -14.00
C LEU A 32 2.36 -20.49 -13.59
N THR A 33 2.83 -21.25 -14.58
CA THR A 33 3.84 -22.24 -14.51
C THR A 33 4.46 -22.70 -15.78
N ALA A 34 5.53 -23.10 -16.00
CA ALA A 34 6.24 -24.17 -16.66
C ALA A 34 7.48 -23.89 -17.38
N VAL A 35 8.39 -24.53 -17.75
CA VAL A 35 8.87 -25.42 -18.79
C VAL A 35 10.13 -26.16 -18.51
N PHE A 36 10.29 -27.30 -19.10
CA PHE A 36 11.55 -27.81 -19.66
C PHE A 36 11.30 -28.64 -20.92
N LEU A 37 12.18 -28.54 -21.90
CA LEU A 37 12.64 -29.54 -22.86
C LEU A 37 13.81 -28.93 -23.65
N LEU A 38 14.92 -29.59 -24.00
CA LEU A 38 15.32 -30.82 -24.58
C LEU A 38 16.82 -31.07 -24.30
N LEU A 39 17.44 -32.17 -24.23
CA LEU A 39 17.44 -33.49 -24.86
C LEU A 39 18.20 -34.48 -23.98
N SER A 40 17.65 -35.63 -23.70
CA SER A 40 18.21 -36.98 -23.84
C SER A 40 17.26 -38.01 -23.21
N ALA A 41 16.98 -39.08 -23.92
CA ALA A 41 16.23 -40.20 -23.38
C ALA A 41 17.04 -40.91 -22.31
N GLY A 42 16.64 -40.77 -21.08
CA GLY A 42 17.14 -41.47 -19.91
C GLY A 42 16.04 -41.44 -18.84
N ALA A 43 15.77 -42.56 -18.20
CA ALA A 43 14.71 -42.72 -17.21
C ALA A 43 14.66 -41.57 -16.22
N ALA A 44 13.51 -40.89 -16.13
CA ALA A 44 13.25 -39.86 -15.14
C ALA A 44 13.12 -40.51 -13.75
N LEU A 45 14.24 -40.66 -13.07
CA LEU A 45 14.26 -40.75 -11.61
C LEU A 45 13.71 -39.40 -11.09
N ALA A 46 12.59 -39.46 -10.37
CA ALA A 46 12.07 -38.29 -9.63
C ALA A 46 13.16 -37.86 -8.65
N GLN A 47 13.91 -36.81 -8.99
CA GLN A 47 14.81 -36.19 -8.06
C GLN A 47 13.99 -35.62 -6.88
N ALA A 48 14.42 -35.92 -5.68
CA ALA A 48 13.89 -35.28 -4.48
C ALA A 48 13.97 -33.74 -4.65
N PRO A 49 12.98 -32.97 -4.17
CA PRO A 49 13.03 -31.51 -4.28
C PRO A 49 14.30 -31.01 -3.61
N PRO A 50 14.99 -30.01 -4.20
CA PRO A 50 16.20 -29.44 -3.61
C PRO A 50 15.88 -28.93 -2.19
N ASP A 51 16.84 -29.01 -1.29
CA ASP A 51 16.74 -28.46 0.04
C ASP A 51 16.39 -26.97 -0.05
N VAL A 52 15.32 -26.56 0.63
CA VAL A 52 14.77 -25.18 0.59
C VAL A 52 15.83 -24.14 0.94
N ALA A 53 16.79 -24.48 1.78
CA ALA A 53 17.93 -23.64 2.15
C ALA A 53 18.92 -23.39 0.99
N GLN A 54 18.86 -24.19 -0.08
CA GLN A 54 19.79 -24.10 -1.21
C GLN A 54 19.26 -23.27 -2.37
N GLU A 55 17.99 -22.83 -2.35
CA GLU A 55 17.49 -22.01 -3.45
C GLU A 55 18.14 -20.62 -3.46
N ALA A 56 18.68 -20.23 -4.63
CA ALA A 56 19.34 -18.94 -4.82
C ALA A 56 18.39 -17.77 -4.49
N PRO A 57 18.89 -16.70 -3.83
CA PRO A 57 18.11 -15.48 -3.60
C PRO A 57 17.51 -14.92 -4.91
N PHE A 58 16.38 -14.21 -4.81
CA PHE A 58 15.57 -13.79 -5.96
C PHE A 58 16.33 -12.95 -7.00
N TYR A 59 17.37 -12.22 -6.59
CA TYR A 59 18.13 -11.31 -7.44
C TYR A 59 19.43 -11.93 -7.99
N VAL A 60 19.72 -13.18 -7.68
CA VAL A 60 20.91 -13.88 -8.19
C VAL A 60 20.84 -14.03 -9.71
N GLY A 61 21.93 -13.71 -10.39
CA GLY A 61 22.06 -13.82 -11.84
C GLY A 61 21.51 -12.63 -12.63
N VAL A 62 21.14 -11.54 -11.96
CA VAL A 62 20.67 -10.30 -12.58
C VAL A 62 21.71 -9.20 -12.35
N SER A 63 22.57 -8.95 -13.33
CA SER A 63 23.66 -7.97 -13.26
C SER A 63 23.57 -6.85 -14.31
N ASP A 64 22.89 -7.12 -15.41
CA ASP A 64 22.73 -6.21 -16.56
C ASP A 64 21.44 -6.53 -17.33
N ALA A 65 21.13 -5.73 -18.34
CA ALA A 65 19.90 -5.85 -19.11
C ALA A 65 19.79 -7.18 -19.88
N GLU A 66 20.91 -7.79 -20.27
CA GLU A 66 20.92 -9.07 -20.98
C GLU A 66 20.63 -10.22 -20.02
N SER A 67 21.30 -10.26 -18.87
CA SER A 67 21.03 -11.25 -17.82
C SER A 67 19.63 -11.12 -17.23
N LEU A 68 19.10 -9.88 -17.12
CA LEU A 68 17.68 -9.67 -16.73
C LEU A 68 16.73 -10.29 -17.76
N ARG A 69 16.98 -10.08 -19.06
CA ARG A 69 16.18 -10.68 -20.14
C ARG A 69 16.24 -12.20 -20.08
N ALA A 70 17.45 -12.77 -20.00
CA ALA A 70 17.66 -14.20 -19.90
C ALA A 70 16.98 -14.80 -18.65
N PHE A 71 17.03 -14.12 -17.50
CA PHE A 71 16.34 -14.52 -16.28
C PHE A 71 14.82 -14.61 -16.47
N VAL A 72 14.22 -13.59 -17.10
CA VAL A 72 12.78 -13.54 -17.37
C VAL A 72 12.37 -14.58 -18.38
N GLU A 73 13.12 -14.75 -19.47
CA GLU A 73 12.89 -15.76 -20.51
C GLU A 73 12.97 -17.17 -19.93
N GLN A 74 13.98 -17.47 -19.13
CA GLN A 74 14.13 -18.78 -18.49
C GLN A 74 12.93 -19.09 -17.58
N ARG A 75 12.50 -18.16 -16.74
CA ARG A 75 11.33 -18.36 -15.87
C ARG A 75 10.05 -18.49 -16.69
N THR A 76 9.88 -17.63 -17.68
CA THR A 76 8.73 -17.72 -18.60
C THR A 76 8.72 -19.04 -19.35
N ALA A 77 9.86 -19.49 -19.82
CA ALA A 77 10.02 -20.78 -20.48
C ALA A 77 9.75 -21.96 -19.52
N ARG A 78 10.15 -21.99 -18.27
CA ARG A 78 9.66 -22.94 -17.25
C ARG A 78 8.14 -22.78 -17.00
N ALA A 79 7.58 -21.55 -17.04
CA ALA A 79 6.16 -21.28 -16.96
C ALA A 79 5.38 -21.99 -18.07
N ASP A 80 5.74 -21.99 -19.28
CA ASP A 80 5.01 -22.59 -20.38
C ASP A 80 5.03 -24.14 -20.40
N ALA A 81 6.00 -24.89 -19.83
CA ALA A 81 5.92 -26.36 -19.81
C ALA A 81 5.21 -26.93 -18.59
N TYR A 82 5.10 -26.23 -17.40
CA TYR A 82 4.12 -26.68 -16.42
C TYR A 82 2.70 -26.44 -16.97
N LEU A 83 2.42 -25.32 -17.66
CA LEU A 83 1.16 -25.18 -18.38
C LEU A 83 0.94 -26.36 -19.33
N LYS A 84 1.97 -26.73 -20.11
CA LYS A 84 1.92 -27.88 -20.96
C LYS A 84 1.71 -29.16 -20.15
N ALA A 85 2.44 -29.39 -19.08
CA ALA A 85 2.29 -30.54 -18.21
C ALA A 85 0.90 -30.61 -17.58
N LEU A 86 0.33 -29.47 -17.16
CA LEU A 86 -1.05 -29.40 -16.68
C LEU A 86 -2.05 -29.78 -17.75
N LEU A 87 -1.91 -29.29 -18.97
CA LEU A 87 -2.88 -29.53 -20.05
C LEU A 87 -2.77 -30.93 -20.64
N ASP A 88 -1.56 -31.46 -20.78
CA ASP A 88 -1.30 -32.77 -21.33
C ASP A 88 -1.58 -33.94 -20.36
N ALA A 89 -1.87 -33.64 -19.09
CA ALA A 89 -2.12 -34.68 -18.09
C ALA A 89 -3.27 -35.59 -18.49
N GLN A 90 -2.99 -36.90 -18.55
CA GLN A 90 -3.94 -37.91 -18.93
C GLN A 90 -4.69 -38.49 -17.72
N GLY A 91 -5.90 -38.99 -17.94
CA GLY A 91 -6.73 -39.60 -16.91
C GLY A 91 -7.42 -38.59 -15.98
N ALA A 92 -7.72 -39.02 -14.74
CA ALA A 92 -8.39 -38.18 -13.76
C ALA A 92 -7.51 -37.01 -13.30
N ARG A 93 -8.11 -35.84 -13.12
CA ARG A 93 -7.42 -34.65 -12.59
C ARG A 93 -7.20 -34.81 -11.10
N THR A 94 -5.95 -34.63 -10.67
CA THR A 94 -5.52 -34.77 -9.27
C THR A 94 -4.77 -33.54 -8.81
N ILE A 95 -4.54 -33.43 -7.52
CA ILE A 95 -3.68 -32.38 -6.93
C ILE A 95 -2.30 -32.42 -7.60
N GLU A 96 -1.71 -33.60 -7.75
CA GLU A 96 -0.34 -33.76 -8.24
C GLU A 96 -0.19 -33.48 -9.74
N ASN A 97 -1.14 -33.92 -10.57
CA ASN A 97 -1.03 -33.70 -12.02
C ASN A 97 -1.67 -32.42 -12.53
N THR A 98 -2.38 -31.68 -11.67
CA THR A 98 -3.09 -30.46 -12.07
C THR A 98 -2.78 -29.26 -11.17
N LEU A 99 -3.02 -29.37 -9.84
CA LEU A 99 -2.82 -28.23 -8.93
C LEU A 99 -1.32 -27.91 -8.72
N VAL A 100 -0.47 -28.93 -8.56
CA VAL A 100 0.98 -28.72 -8.42
C VAL A 100 1.58 -28.03 -9.65
N PRO A 101 1.36 -28.51 -10.89
CA PRO A 101 1.79 -27.76 -12.06
C PRO A 101 1.19 -26.35 -12.12
N TYR A 102 -0.06 -26.13 -11.79
CA TYR A 102 -0.70 -24.83 -11.72
C TYR A 102 0.02 -23.91 -10.73
N ASP A 103 0.26 -24.31 -9.51
CA ASP A 103 0.96 -23.53 -8.49
C ASP A 103 2.41 -23.22 -8.89
N ARG A 104 3.15 -24.19 -9.44
CA ARG A 104 4.49 -23.98 -9.99
C ARG A 104 4.47 -22.99 -11.15
N MET A 105 3.44 -23.03 -11.94
CA MET A 105 3.14 -22.04 -12.95
C MET A 105 2.97 -20.62 -12.32
N GLY A 106 2.25 -20.38 -11.30
CA GLY A 106 2.13 -19.13 -10.57
C GLY A 106 3.48 -18.61 -10.07
N MET A 107 4.24 -19.48 -9.44
CA MET A 107 5.52 -19.19 -8.83
C MET A 107 6.56 -18.61 -9.82
N GLU A 108 6.69 -19.23 -11.01
CA GLU A 108 7.71 -18.82 -11.98
C GLU A 108 7.43 -17.45 -12.58
N ASN A 109 6.19 -17.17 -12.94
CA ASN A 109 5.88 -15.85 -13.50
C ASN A 109 5.75 -14.76 -12.41
N ALA A 110 5.28 -15.07 -11.20
CA ALA A 110 5.35 -14.15 -10.09
C ALA A 110 6.80 -13.77 -9.79
N GLY A 111 7.74 -14.72 -9.82
CA GLY A 111 9.16 -14.48 -9.65
C GLY A 111 9.73 -13.56 -10.76
N ALA A 112 9.44 -13.86 -12.03
CA ALA A 112 9.84 -13.02 -13.15
C ALA A 112 9.28 -11.60 -13.05
N PHE A 113 7.98 -11.48 -12.76
CA PHE A 113 7.29 -10.20 -12.63
C PHE A 113 7.80 -9.38 -11.45
N SER A 114 8.09 -10.01 -10.32
CA SER A 114 8.61 -9.30 -9.14
C SER A 114 9.99 -8.71 -9.39
N VAL A 115 10.90 -9.44 -10.06
CA VAL A 115 12.22 -8.92 -10.41
C VAL A 115 12.11 -7.73 -11.37
N THR A 116 11.27 -7.83 -12.42
CA THR A 116 11.09 -6.70 -13.34
C THR A 116 10.55 -5.47 -12.61
N ARG A 117 9.62 -5.61 -11.66
CA ARG A 117 9.11 -4.48 -10.85
C ARG A 117 10.19 -3.83 -9.99
N ILE A 118 10.99 -4.62 -9.30
CA ILE A 118 12.07 -4.09 -8.44
C ILE A 118 13.09 -3.33 -9.29
N VAL A 119 13.52 -3.92 -10.40
CA VAL A 119 14.51 -3.30 -11.29
C VAL A 119 13.97 -2.02 -11.93
N ALA A 120 12.74 -2.03 -12.46
CA ALA A 120 12.11 -0.86 -13.08
C ALA A 120 12.03 0.35 -12.13
N ARG A 121 11.78 0.10 -10.84
CA ARG A 121 11.57 1.17 -9.85
C ARG A 121 12.83 1.61 -9.11
N LEU A 122 13.77 0.71 -8.90
CA LEU A 122 14.82 0.89 -7.89
C LEU A 122 16.24 0.80 -8.47
N HIS A 123 16.41 0.28 -9.68
CA HIS A 123 17.75 0.11 -10.24
C HIS A 123 18.35 1.44 -10.71
N PRO A 124 19.63 1.75 -10.41
CA PRO A 124 20.25 3.02 -10.81
C PRO A 124 20.47 3.15 -12.33
N ASP A 125 20.69 2.04 -13.02
CA ASP A 125 20.95 2.02 -14.46
C ASP A 125 19.65 2.15 -15.27
N GLU A 126 19.60 3.13 -16.19
CA GLU A 126 18.42 3.43 -17.02
C GLU A 126 18.09 2.30 -18.01
N ARG A 127 19.11 1.66 -18.61
CA ARG A 127 18.89 0.55 -19.53
C ARG A 127 18.26 -0.63 -18.84
N MET A 128 18.68 -0.89 -17.58
CA MET A 128 18.05 -1.90 -16.74
C MET A 128 16.57 -1.59 -16.49
N ARG A 129 16.24 -0.34 -16.10
CA ARG A 129 14.86 0.06 -15.84
C ARG A 129 13.98 -0.08 -17.08
N THR A 130 14.43 0.45 -18.23
CA THR A 130 13.69 0.36 -19.50
C THR A 130 13.44 -1.08 -19.92
N THR A 131 14.48 -1.94 -19.85
CA THR A 131 14.33 -3.36 -20.15
C THR A 131 13.35 -4.05 -19.20
N ALA A 132 13.40 -3.70 -17.91
CA ALA A 132 12.47 -4.26 -16.92
C ALA A 132 11.02 -3.83 -17.15
N GLU A 133 10.79 -2.59 -17.57
CA GLU A 133 9.44 -2.08 -17.93
C GLU A 133 8.86 -2.82 -19.13
N GLU A 134 9.65 -2.99 -20.21
CA GLU A 134 9.25 -3.75 -21.41
C GLU A 134 8.87 -5.19 -21.06
N LEU A 135 9.73 -5.88 -20.33
CA LEU A 135 9.53 -7.26 -19.93
C LEU A 135 8.34 -7.41 -18.98
N GLY A 136 8.22 -6.48 -18.02
CA GLY A 136 7.12 -6.45 -17.07
C GLY A 136 5.77 -6.27 -17.75
N GLN A 137 5.67 -5.41 -18.75
CA GLN A 137 4.46 -5.20 -19.53
C GLN A 137 4.08 -6.45 -20.36
N ALA A 138 5.04 -7.08 -21.00
CA ALA A 138 4.81 -8.32 -21.73
C ALA A 138 4.32 -9.46 -20.82
N LEU A 139 4.95 -9.60 -19.65
CA LEU A 139 4.52 -10.57 -18.63
C LEU A 139 3.11 -10.29 -18.13
N ALA A 140 2.77 -9.04 -17.82
CA ALA A 140 1.44 -8.65 -17.37
C ALA A 140 0.36 -9.03 -18.39
N THR A 141 0.63 -8.79 -19.68
CA THR A 141 -0.27 -9.17 -20.78
C THR A 141 -0.45 -10.67 -20.88
N LYS A 142 0.65 -11.44 -20.80
CA LYS A 142 0.61 -12.92 -20.80
C LYS A 142 -0.21 -13.46 -19.62
N ILE A 143 0.03 -12.94 -18.45
CA ILE A 143 -0.68 -13.30 -17.21
C ILE A 143 -2.19 -13.07 -17.36
N ALA A 144 -2.60 -11.89 -17.81
CA ALA A 144 -4.01 -11.55 -17.99
C ALA A 144 -4.70 -12.49 -19.01
N ALA A 145 -4.02 -12.84 -20.09
CA ALA A 145 -4.55 -13.77 -21.09
C ALA A 145 -4.81 -15.17 -20.54
N LEU A 146 -3.96 -15.62 -19.62
CA LEU A 146 -4.11 -16.95 -19.02
C LEU A 146 -5.34 -17.01 -18.08
N ALA A 147 -5.75 -15.91 -17.44
CA ALA A 147 -6.95 -15.84 -16.59
C ALA A 147 -8.26 -16.08 -17.35
N LEU A 148 -8.24 -15.98 -18.66
CA LEU A 148 -9.40 -16.19 -19.54
C LEU A 148 -9.36 -17.53 -20.28
N ARG A 149 -8.50 -18.48 -19.87
CA ARG A 149 -8.34 -19.80 -20.53
C ARG A 149 -9.30 -20.86 -19.94
N PRO A 150 -10.33 -21.29 -20.71
CA PRO A 150 -11.32 -22.29 -20.23
C PRO A 150 -10.73 -23.66 -19.97
N ASP A 151 -9.64 -24.03 -20.66
CA ASP A 151 -8.97 -25.34 -20.48
C ASP A 151 -8.32 -25.45 -19.09
N ILE A 152 -7.70 -24.39 -18.61
CA ILE A 152 -7.14 -24.31 -17.24
C ILE A 152 -8.27 -24.36 -16.20
N TYR A 153 -9.31 -23.53 -16.37
CA TYR A 153 -10.46 -23.53 -15.47
C TYR A 153 -11.10 -24.91 -15.37
N SER A 154 -11.32 -25.58 -16.52
CA SER A 154 -11.89 -26.90 -16.56
C SER A 154 -11.01 -27.97 -15.90
N ALA A 155 -9.70 -27.88 -16.07
CA ALA A 155 -8.74 -28.75 -15.41
C ALA A 155 -8.77 -28.61 -13.89
N LEU A 156 -8.74 -27.36 -13.37
CA LEU A 156 -8.81 -27.09 -11.93
C LEU A 156 -10.14 -27.53 -11.32
N ARG A 157 -11.27 -27.31 -12.03
CA ARG A 157 -12.61 -27.70 -11.59
C ARG A 157 -12.80 -29.22 -11.51
N ALA A 158 -12.05 -29.95 -12.30
CA ALA A 158 -12.13 -31.40 -12.34
C ALA A 158 -11.29 -32.12 -11.27
N ILE A 159 -10.55 -31.42 -10.43
CA ILE A 159 -9.74 -32.01 -9.36
C ILE A 159 -10.64 -32.62 -8.28
N ASP A 160 -10.38 -33.90 -7.94
CA ASP A 160 -11.02 -34.51 -6.78
C ASP A 160 -10.45 -34.01 -5.47
N LEU A 161 -11.23 -33.16 -4.76
CA LEU A 161 -10.86 -32.54 -3.50
C LEU A 161 -11.37 -33.27 -2.24
N ARG A 162 -12.01 -34.45 -2.38
CA ARG A 162 -12.64 -35.13 -1.23
C ARG A 162 -11.68 -35.42 -0.10
N THR A 163 -10.46 -35.83 -0.42
CA THR A 163 -9.41 -36.17 0.54
C THR A 163 -8.39 -35.02 0.77
N ALA A 164 -8.56 -33.88 0.10
CA ALA A 164 -7.64 -32.74 0.24
C ALA A 164 -7.75 -32.07 1.61
N ASP A 165 -6.63 -31.54 2.09
CA ASP A 165 -6.59 -30.70 3.30
C ASP A 165 -7.35 -29.38 3.11
N PRO A 166 -7.73 -28.70 4.21
CA PRO A 166 -8.52 -27.47 4.11
C PRO A 166 -7.84 -26.34 3.31
N ALA A 167 -6.51 -26.18 3.42
CA ALA A 167 -5.78 -25.14 2.68
C ALA A 167 -5.79 -25.41 1.17
N THR A 168 -5.62 -26.67 0.77
CA THR A 168 -5.72 -27.08 -0.64
C THR A 168 -7.13 -26.86 -1.19
N LYS A 169 -8.18 -27.21 -0.42
CA LYS A 169 -9.58 -26.93 -0.81
C LYS A 169 -9.82 -25.43 -0.96
N GLY A 170 -9.37 -24.65 0.01
CA GLY A 170 -9.46 -23.19 0.01
C GLY A 170 -8.77 -22.58 -1.22
N TYR A 171 -7.57 -23.06 -1.53
CA TYR A 171 -6.81 -22.60 -2.70
C TYR A 171 -7.56 -22.81 -4.01
N VAL A 172 -7.99 -24.04 -4.29
CA VAL A 172 -8.74 -24.34 -5.52
C VAL A 172 -10.04 -23.57 -5.60
N THR A 173 -10.79 -23.49 -4.50
CA THR A 173 -12.06 -22.71 -4.45
C THR A 173 -11.83 -21.23 -4.76
N ARG A 174 -10.78 -20.65 -4.22
CA ARG A 174 -10.41 -19.26 -4.46
C ARG A 174 -9.98 -19.01 -5.91
N GLU A 175 -9.12 -19.86 -6.46
CA GLU A 175 -8.68 -19.74 -7.85
C GLU A 175 -9.84 -19.87 -8.83
N LEU A 176 -10.75 -20.84 -8.63
CA LEU A 176 -11.93 -20.97 -9.46
C LEU A 176 -12.82 -19.72 -9.41
N ARG A 177 -13.07 -19.19 -8.21
CA ARG A 177 -13.81 -17.93 -8.04
C ARG A 177 -13.13 -16.78 -8.80
N ASP A 178 -11.82 -16.63 -8.67
CA ASP A 178 -11.09 -15.50 -9.25
C ASP A 178 -11.01 -15.61 -10.79
N LEU A 179 -10.91 -16.83 -11.34
CA LEU A 179 -11.06 -17.08 -12.77
C LEU A 179 -12.48 -16.80 -13.28
N GLU A 180 -13.52 -17.15 -12.50
CA GLU A 180 -14.91 -16.82 -12.84
C GLU A 180 -15.16 -15.30 -12.80
N LEU A 181 -14.60 -14.60 -11.81
CA LEU A 181 -14.64 -13.15 -11.74
C LEU A 181 -13.87 -12.49 -12.90
N ALA A 182 -12.83 -13.11 -13.42
CA ALA A 182 -12.17 -12.67 -14.66
C ALA A 182 -13.04 -12.88 -15.91
N GLY A 183 -14.02 -13.78 -15.87
CA GLY A 183 -14.94 -14.06 -16.96
C GLY A 183 -14.58 -15.32 -17.79
N VAL A 184 -13.77 -16.23 -17.26
CA VAL A 184 -13.33 -17.45 -17.95
C VAL A 184 -14.49 -18.32 -18.43
N ASN A 185 -15.59 -18.34 -17.69
CA ASN A 185 -16.82 -19.10 -17.97
C ASN A 185 -17.79 -18.42 -18.96
N LYS A 186 -17.42 -17.25 -19.49
CA LYS A 186 -18.23 -16.52 -20.48
C LYS A 186 -17.98 -17.03 -21.90
N PRO A 187 -18.93 -16.80 -22.85
CA PRO A 187 -18.74 -17.09 -24.28
C PRO A 187 -17.48 -16.41 -24.85
N GLU A 188 -16.95 -16.94 -25.94
CA GLU A 188 -15.68 -16.49 -26.52
C GLU A 188 -15.71 -15.03 -26.96
N ASP A 189 -16.79 -14.59 -27.57
CA ASP A 189 -17.00 -13.19 -27.98
C ASP A 189 -17.01 -12.23 -26.78
N VAL A 190 -17.61 -12.65 -25.66
CA VAL A 190 -17.60 -11.89 -24.39
C VAL A 190 -16.19 -11.84 -23.81
N ARG A 191 -15.45 -12.97 -23.78
CA ARG A 191 -14.05 -12.97 -23.33
C ARG A 191 -13.17 -12.05 -24.19
N ALA A 192 -13.35 -12.11 -25.52
CA ALA A 192 -12.65 -11.20 -26.44
C ALA A 192 -13.01 -9.72 -26.19
N ARG A 193 -14.25 -9.40 -25.84
CA ARG A 193 -14.66 -8.03 -25.48
C ARG A 193 -14.05 -7.63 -24.13
N LEU A 194 -14.05 -8.50 -23.12
CA LEU A 194 -13.40 -8.27 -21.83
C LEU A 194 -11.91 -7.98 -21.99
N THR A 195 -11.20 -8.73 -22.84
CA THR A 195 -9.78 -8.46 -23.13
C THR A 195 -9.56 -7.05 -23.71
N ARG A 196 -10.40 -6.63 -24.65
CA ARG A 196 -10.31 -5.28 -25.20
C ARG A 196 -10.61 -4.20 -24.15
N LEU A 197 -11.66 -4.39 -23.34
CA LEU A 197 -12.02 -3.45 -22.27
C LEU A 197 -10.92 -3.35 -21.20
N GLN A 198 -10.24 -4.44 -20.86
CA GLN A 198 -9.09 -4.38 -19.94
C GLN A 198 -7.95 -3.55 -20.54
N SER A 199 -7.67 -3.67 -21.83
CA SER A 199 -6.65 -2.86 -22.50
C SER A 199 -7.06 -1.38 -22.55
N GLU A 200 -8.33 -1.07 -22.85
CA GLU A 200 -8.89 0.28 -22.82
C GLU A 200 -8.81 0.90 -21.40
N LEU A 201 -9.12 0.10 -20.38
CA LEU A 201 -9.04 0.49 -18.97
C LEU A 201 -7.61 0.85 -18.57
N GLN A 202 -6.64 -0.01 -18.91
CA GLN A 202 -5.23 0.23 -18.64
C GLN A 202 -4.70 1.49 -19.35
N ALA A 203 -5.05 1.68 -20.63
CA ALA A 203 -4.66 2.87 -21.37
C ALA A 203 -5.22 4.16 -20.74
N ALA A 204 -6.47 4.14 -20.29
CA ALA A 204 -7.10 5.29 -19.62
C ALA A 204 -6.50 5.56 -18.23
N GLN A 205 -6.12 4.53 -17.48
CA GLN A 205 -5.39 4.66 -16.20
C GLN A 205 -4.02 5.33 -16.40
N GLN A 206 -3.28 4.91 -17.42
CA GLN A 206 -2.00 5.53 -17.77
C GLN A 206 -2.18 6.99 -18.24
N GLU A 207 -3.23 7.28 -19.02
CA GLU A 207 -3.54 8.65 -19.42
C GLU A 207 -3.87 9.53 -18.22
N PHE A 208 -4.67 9.03 -17.28
CA PHE A 208 -4.99 9.74 -16.03
C PHE A 208 -3.71 10.09 -15.25
N SER A 209 -2.82 9.14 -15.09
CA SER A 209 -1.55 9.32 -14.38
C SER A 209 -0.63 10.31 -15.11
N ARG A 210 -0.45 10.19 -16.43
CA ARG A 210 0.33 11.16 -17.24
C ARG A 210 -0.21 12.58 -17.13
N ASN A 211 -1.53 12.74 -17.15
CA ASN A 211 -2.16 14.06 -17.03
C ASN A 211 -1.91 14.70 -15.67
N LEU A 212 -1.82 13.90 -14.59
CA LEU A 212 -1.44 14.41 -13.27
C LEU A 212 -0.01 14.93 -13.24
N LEU A 213 0.92 14.19 -13.82
CA LEU A 213 2.33 14.60 -13.87
C LEU A 213 2.51 15.90 -14.69
N SER A 214 1.92 15.95 -15.88
CA SER A 214 2.01 17.13 -16.76
C SER A 214 1.14 18.29 -16.29
N GLY A 215 0.11 18.03 -15.50
CA GLY A 215 -0.85 19.02 -15.00
C GLY A 215 -0.41 19.76 -13.73
N GLN A 216 0.78 19.47 -13.20
CA GLN A 216 1.33 20.17 -12.04
C GLN A 216 1.41 21.67 -12.30
N ARG A 217 0.94 22.47 -11.34
CA ARG A 217 0.84 23.92 -11.46
C ARG A 217 1.89 24.63 -10.61
N ARG A 218 2.22 25.85 -10.99
CA ARG A 218 3.16 26.70 -10.27
C ARG A 218 2.47 28.01 -9.89
N LEU A 219 2.71 28.47 -8.66
CA LEU A 219 2.18 29.71 -8.12
C LEU A 219 3.31 30.58 -7.61
N ALA A 220 3.35 31.83 -8.01
CA ALA A 220 4.19 32.82 -7.33
C ALA A 220 3.55 33.19 -5.98
N ALA A 221 4.36 33.26 -4.94
CA ALA A 221 3.97 33.73 -3.61
C ALA A 221 4.96 34.81 -3.15
N SER A 222 4.42 36.00 -2.85
CA SER A 222 5.21 37.16 -2.44
C SER A 222 5.79 37.00 -1.04
N ALA A 223 6.77 37.83 -0.70
CA ALA A 223 7.41 37.83 0.64
C ALA A 223 6.39 37.97 1.79
N SER A 224 5.32 38.76 1.61
CA SER A 224 4.26 38.92 2.62
C SER A 224 3.28 37.74 2.68
N GLU A 225 3.12 36.97 1.59
CA GLU A 225 2.24 35.81 1.57
C GLU A 225 2.88 34.58 2.20
N ILE A 226 4.21 34.46 2.13
CA ILE A 226 4.96 33.32 2.68
C ILE A 226 5.24 33.42 4.18
N GLU A 227 4.72 34.43 4.84
CA GLU A 227 4.87 34.56 6.29
C GLU A 227 4.34 33.33 7.03
N GLY A 228 5.16 32.80 7.94
CA GLY A 228 4.86 31.59 8.72
C GLY A 228 5.38 30.29 8.12
N LEU A 229 5.81 30.27 6.85
CA LEU A 229 6.48 29.10 6.28
C LEU A 229 7.84 28.86 6.94
N PRO A 230 8.29 27.59 7.07
CA PRO A 230 9.59 27.27 7.64
C PRO A 230 10.75 27.93 6.86
N PRO A 231 11.77 28.48 7.55
CA PRO A 231 12.88 29.19 6.89
C PRO A 231 13.68 28.33 5.93
N ASP A 232 13.91 27.06 6.25
CA ASP A 232 14.58 26.08 5.40
C ASP A 232 13.79 25.77 4.13
N PHE A 233 12.45 25.65 4.23
CA PHE A 233 11.56 25.51 3.11
C PHE A 233 11.63 26.71 2.14
N ILE A 234 11.65 27.93 2.69
CA ILE A 234 11.79 29.17 1.90
C ILE A 234 13.16 29.21 1.23
N ALA A 235 14.25 28.95 1.98
CA ALA A 235 15.60 28.97 1.47
C ALA A 235 15.84 27.97 0.33
N ALA A 236 15.28 26.75 0.44
CA ALA A 236 15.37 25.72 -0.59
C ALA A 236 14.74 26.16 -1.94
N ARG A 237 13.77 27.09 -1.92
CA ARG A 237 13.10 27.62 -3.13
C ARG A 237 13.76 28.85 -3.72
N LYS A 238 14.90 29.29 -3.15
CA LYS A 238 15.74 30.40 -3.65
C LYS A 238 14.90 31.65 -3.97
N PRO A 239 14.45 32.41 -2.95
CA PRO A 239 13.67 33.63 -3.17
C PRO A 239 14.34 34.56 -4.20
N ASP A 240 13.52 35.20 -5.05
CA ASP A 240 13.99 36.22 -6.00
C ASP A 240 14.36 37.52 -5.28
N ALA A 241 14.75 38.57 -6.06
CA ALA A 241 15.17 39.87 -5.52
C ALA A 241 14.03 40.59 -4.76
N SER A 242 12.77 40.23 -4.97
CA SER A 242 11.60 40.75 -4.22
C SER A 242 11.27 39.90 -2.98
N GLY A 243 12.00 38.81 -2.73
CA GLY A 243 11.70 37.83 -1.68
C GLY A 243 10.58 36.89 -2.01
N SER A 244 10.10 36.87 -3.25
CA SER A 244 9.05 35.96 -3.71
C SER A 244 9.60 34.57 -4.03
N ILE A 245 8.80 33.53 -3.80
CA ILE A 245 9.13 32.14 -4.15
C ILE A 245 8.10 31.56 -5.14
N THR A 246 8.50 30.52 -5.85
CA THR A 246 7.58 29.69 -6.63
C THR A 246 7.18 28.47 -5.83
N LEU A 247 5.89 28.30 -5.61
CA LEU A 247 5.26 27.11 -5.05
C LEU A 247 4.75 26.20 -6.18
N THR A 248 4.67 24.91 -5.90
CA THR A 248 4.07 23.90 -6.80
C THR A 248 2.81 23.31 -6.19
N THR A 249 2.04 22.56 -6.95
CA THR A 249 0.88 21.83 -6.45
C THR A 249 1.22 20.40 -5.99
N ASP A 250 2.49 20.11 -5.70
CA ASP A 250 2.90 18.83 -5.14
C ASP A 250 2.48 18.67 -3.66
N ASP A 251 2.60 17.45 -3.15
CA ASP A 251 2.16 17.13 -1.79
C ASP A 251 3.02 17.81 -0.71
N VAL A 252 4.30 18.04 -0.96
CA VAL A 252 5.20 18.72 -0.01
C VAL A 252 4.79 20.17 0.15
N ASP A 253 4.63 20.89 -0.96
CA ASP A 253 4.20 22.29 -0.94
C ASP A 253 2.79 22.43 -0.36
N MET A 254 1.88 21.50 -0.75
CA MET A 254 0.53 21.46 -0.23
C MET A 254 0.51 21.31 1.29
N GLN A 255 1.30 20.39 1.83
CA GLN A 255 1.36 20.15 3.27
C GLN A 255 1.94 21.37 4.00
N VAL A 256 3.04 21.93 3.52
CA VAL A 256 3.71 23.06 4.18
C VAL A 256 2.85 24.32 4.12
N VAL A 257 2.30 24.67 2.96
CA VAL A 257 1.45 25.85 2.81
C VAL A 257 0.18 25.73 3.65
N SER A 258 -0.49 24.58 3.63
CA SER A 258 -1.73 24.37 4.39
C SER A 258 -1.49 24.36 5.91
N SER A 259 -0.30 23.96 6.39
CA SER A 259 0.01 23.88 7.82
C SER A 259 0.55 25.18 8.39
N TYR A 260 1.33 25.95 7.62
CA TYR A 260 2.17 27.01 8.18
C TYR A 260 1.93 28.39 7.59
N ALA A 261 1.42 28.53 6.35
CA ALA A 261 1.20 29.85 5.77
C ALA A 261 0.14 30.63 6.57
N ARG A 262 0.52 31.79 7.13
CA ARG A 262 -0.42 32.67 7.84
C ARG A 262 -1.46 33.29 6.92
N ASN A 263 -1.08 33.57 5.67
CA ASN A 263 -1.94 34.18 4.67
C ASN A 263 -3.04 33.24 4.18
N ALA A 264 -4.28 33.49 4.59
CA ALA A 264 -5.45 32.68 4.21
C ALA A 264 -5.74 32.72 2.70
N ALA A 265 -5.43 33.84 2.02
CA ALA A 265 -5.63 33.95 0.57
C ALA A 265 -4.64 33.04 -0.19
N LEU A 266 -3.40 32.93 0.29
CA LEU A 266 -2.42 31.98 -0.26
C LEU A 266 -2.90 30.54 -0.06
N ARG A 267 -3.34 30.15 1.15
CA ARG A 267 -3.86 28.80 1.42
C ARG A 267 -5.04 28.47 0.49
N LYS A 268 -5.99 29.40 0.34
CA LYS A 268 -7.15 29.26 -0.55
C LYS A 268 -6.72 29.06 -1.99
N ARG A 269 -5.88 29.97 -2.53
CA ARG A 269 -5.42 29.91 -3.93
C ARG A 269 -4.66 28.62 -4.20
N HIS A 270 -3.77 28.22 -3.29
CA HIS A 270 -3.00 27.00 -3.45
C HIS A 270 -3.89 25.75 -3.44
N LEU A 271 -4.89 25.68 -2.55
CA LEU A 271 -5.85 24.55 -2.50
C LEU A 271 -6.70 24.47 -3.77
N ILE A 272 -7.18 25.62 -4.32
CA ILE A 272 -7.92 25.64 -5.58
C ILE A 272 -7.07 25.12 -6.73
N GLU A 273 -5.82 25.58 -6.84
CA GLU A 273 -4.90 25.11 -7.88
C GLU A 273 -4.61 23.60 -7.73
N ARG A 274 -4.44 23.11 -6.49
CA ARG A 274 -4.28 21.68 -6.22
C ARG A 274 -5.49 20.87 -6.67
N PHE A 275 -6.72 21.30 -6.35
CA PHE A 275 -7.93 20.58 -6.76
C PHE A 275 -8.22 20.65 -8.25
N ASN A 276 -7.54 21.52 -8.97
CA ASN A 276 -7.66 21.69 -10.41
C ASN A 276 -6.48 21.13 -11.22
N VAL A 277 -5.57 20.40 -10.56
CA VAL A 277 -4.52 19.63 -11.26
C VAL A 277 -5.19 18.64 -12.22
N ALA A 278 -4.71 18.63 -13.47
CA ALA A 278 -5.23 17.80 -14.56
C ALA A 278 -6.71 18.02 -14.95
N ALA A 279 -7.42 18.98 -14.33
CA ALA A 279 -8.77 19.34 -14.76
C ALA A 279 -8.73 20.31 -15.96
N PRO A 280 -9.72 20.24 -16.89
CA PRO A 280 -10.83 19.29 -16.93
C PRO A 280 -10.50 17.94 -17.59
N GLY A 281 -9.27 17.74 -18.08
CA GLY A 281 -8.86 16.54 -18.83
C GLY A 281 -9.19 15.24 -18.09
N ASN A 282 -8.73 15.11 -16.86
CA ASN A 282 -8.95 13.92 -16.06
C ASN A 282 -10.39 13.70 -15.60
N VAL A 283 -11.24 14.72 -15.59
CA VAL A 283 -12.69 14.51 -15.39
C VAL A 283 -13.24 13.60 -16.50
N LYS A 284 -12.92 13.91 -17.76
CA LYS A 284 -13.35 13.12 -18.93
C LYS A 284 -12.72 11.72 -18.95
N VAL A 285 -11.44 11.62 -18.57
CA VAL A 285 -10.76 10.32 -18.47
C VAL A 285 -11.42 9.46 -17.40
N LEU A 286 -11.74 10.03 -16.23
CA LEU A 286 -12.43 9.32 -15.16
C LEU A 286 -13.81 8.82 -15.61
N GLU A 287 -14.60 9.65 -16.27
CA GLU A 287 -15.92 9.27 -16.78
C GLU A 287 -15.83 8.13 -17.81
N ARG A 288 -14.80 8.14 -18.65
CA ARG A 288 -14.50 7.01 -19.55
C ARG A 288 -14.11 5.74 -18.75
N LEU A 289 -13.28 5.85 -17.71
CA LEU A 289 -12.95 4.74 -16.83
C LEU A 289 -14.21 4.15 -16.16
N LEU A 290 -15.12 4.99 -15.69
CA LEU A 290 -16.38 4.56 -15.08
C LEU A 290 -17.28 3.82 -16.07
N ALA A 291 -17.40 4.32 -17.31
CA ALA A 291 -18.16 3.67 -18.36
C ALA A 291 -17.58 2.29 -18.73
N THR A 292 -16.26 2.20 -18.91
CA THR A 292 -15.58 0.93 -19.20
C THR A 292 -15.78 -0.09 -18.07
N ARG A 293 -15.65 0.33 -16.81
CA ARG A 293 -15.89 -0.52 -15.63
C ARG A 293 -17.33 -1.00 -15.55
N TYR A 294 -18.29 -0.14 -15.82
CA TYR A 294 -19.70 -0.52 -15.87
C TYR A 294 -19.97 -1.58 -16.95
N GLU A 295 -19.41 -1.44 -18.14
CA GLU A 295 -19.53 -2.44 -19.21
C GLU A 295 -18.91 -3.78 -18.81
N ILE A 296 -17.71 -3.79 -18.20
CA ILE A 296 -17.07 -5.00 -17.69
C ILE A 296 -17.98 -5.70 -16.65
N ALA A 297 -18.48 -4.96 -15.68
CA ALA A 297 -19.35 -5.53 -14.63
C ALA A 297 -20.63 -6.13 -15.25
N THR A 298 -21.25 -5.44 -16.21
CA THR A 298 -22.46 -5.90 -16.89
C THR A 298 -22.21 -7.18 -17.70
N LEU A 299 -21.12 -7.24 -18.46
CA LEU A 299 -20.73 -8.45 -19.19
C LEU A 299 -20.48 -9.66 -18.28
N LEU A 300 -19.97 -9.39 -17.08
CA LEU A 300 -19.75 -10.40 -16.05
C LEU A 300 -21.06 -10.79 -15.31
N GLY A 301 -22.16 -10.05 -15.51
CA GLY A 301 -23.47 -10.33 -14.92
C GLY A 301 -23.75 -9.58 -13.62
N TYR A 302 -23.02 -8.51 -13.34
CA TYR A 302 -23.20 -7.68 -12.16
C TYR A 302 -23.91 -6.37 -12.53
N PRO A 303 -24.79 -5.85 -11.65
CA PRO A 303 -25.56 -4.63 -11.95
C PRO A 303 -24.71 -3.36 -11.94
N MET A 304 -23.54 -3.38 -11.30
CA MET A 304 -22.62 -2.25 -11.14
C MET A 304 -21.21 -2.71 -10.81
N TRP A 305 -20.21 -1.84 -11.04
CA TRP A 305 -18.81 -2.15 -10.74
C TRP A 305 -18.55 -2.39 -9.25
N ALA A 306 -19.18 -1.60 -8.35
CA ALA A 306 -18.98 -1.75 -6.92
C ALA A 306 -19.40 -3.13 -6.42
N GLU A 307 -20.48 -3.71 -6.96
CA GLU A 307 -20.95 -5.04 -6.61
C GLU A 307 -19.97 -6.13 -7.11
N TYR A 308 -19.52 -6.02 -8.35
CA TYR A 308 -18.50 -6.90 -8.92
C TYR A 308 -17.20 -6.89 -8.11
N HIS A 309 -16.70 -5.68 -7.84
CA HIS A 309 -15.39 -5.49 -7.20
C HIS A 309 -15.37 -5.95 -5.73
N ALA A 310 -16.51 -5.89 -5.04
CA ALA A 310 -16.63 -6.35 -3.66
C ALA A 310 -16.60 -7.90 -3.53
N ARG A 311 -16.86 -8.66 -4.60
CA ARG A 311 -16.94 -10.14 -4.53
C ARG A 311 -15.65 -10.85 -4.13
N SER A 312 -14.51 -10.22 -4.35
CA SER A 312 -13.18 -10.72 -3.91
C SER A 312 -12.71 -10.11 -2.59
N ARG A 313 -13.58 -9.37 -1.89
CA ARG A 313 -13.29 -8.67 -0.65
C ARG A 313 -13.96 -9.35 0.55
N MET A 314 -13.46 -9.08 1.77
CA MET A 314 -14.08 -9.54 3.00
C MET A 314 -15.51 -8.97 3.18
N ALA A 315 -15.75 -7.73 2.72
CA ALA A 315 -17.07 -7.11 2.74
C ALA A 315 -18.12 -7.85 1.88
N GLY A 316 -17.72 -8.50 0.78
CA GLY A 316 -18.55 -9.38 -0.04
C GLY A 316 -19.53 -8.71 -0.98
N ASP A 317 -20.10 -7.55 -0.66
CA ASP A 317 -21.05 -6.81 -1.48
C ASP A 317 -21.01 -5.29 -1.25
N ALA A 318 -21.56 -4.54 -2.22
CA ALA A 318 -21.55 -3.07 -2.22
C ALA A 318 -22.42 -2.48 -1.08
N LYS A 319 -23.48 -3.18 -0.67
CA LYS A 319 -24.35 -2.72 0.43
C LYS A 319 -23.61 -2.77 1.75
N THR A 320 -22.93 -3.85 2.05
CA THR A 320 -22.08 -3.99 3.25
C THR A 320 -21.03 -2.88 3.32
N VAL A 321 -20.40 -2.54 2.18
CA VAL A 321 -19.46 -1.40 2.10
C VAL A 321 -20.15 -0.08 2.40
N ALA A 322 -21.34 0.16 1.83
CA ALA A 322 -22.08 1.40 2.06
C ALA A 322 -22.50 1.56 3.52
N ASP A 323 -23.06 0.51 4.12
CA ASP A 323 -23.50 0.50 5.53
C ASP A 323 -22.31 0.72 6.48
N PHE A 324 -21.16 0.13 6.17
CA PHE A 324 -19.94 0.33 6.94
C PHE A 324 -19.44 1.79 6.89
N ILE A 325 -19.40 2.40 5.71
CA ILE A 325 -18.99 3.81 5.56
C ILE A 325 -19.93 4.72 6.34
N ASP A 326 -21.25 4.48 6.25
CA ASP A 326 -22.27 5.25 6.94
C ASP A 326 -22.14 5.09 8.48
N ARG A 327 -21.81 3.89 8.96
CA ARG A 327 -21.53 3.63 10.38
C ARG A 327 -20.29 4.39 10.88
N VAL A 328 -19.20 4.36 10.12
CA VAL A 328 -17.97 5.12 10.47
C VAL A 328 -18.27 6.62 10.53
N PHE A 329 -18.99 7.14 9.53
CA PHE A 329 -19.38 8.55 9.50
C PHE A 329 -20.22 8.93 10.74
N ALA A 330 -21.23 8.15 11.07
CA ALA A 330 -22.08 8.38 12.24
C ALA A 330 -21.29 8.31 13.55
N ALA A 331 -20.44 7.30 13.72
CA ALA A 331 -19.60 7.13 14.91
C ALA A 331 -18.59 8.27 15.11
N SER A 332 -18.07 8.82 14.01
CA SER A 332 -17.08 9.92 14.07
C SER A 332 -17.70 11.31 14.26
N THR A 333 -19.01 11.47 13.98
CA THR A 333 -19.68 12.77 14.00
C THR A 333 -19.56 13.52 15.33
N PRO A 334 -19.77 12.89 16.52
CA PRO A 334 -19.63 13.63 17.78
C PRO A 334 -18.21 14.17 18.02
N ALA A 335 -17.18 13.36 17.72
CA ALA A 335 -15.79 13.79 17.87
C ALA A 335 -15.43 14.89 16.85
N ALA A 336 -15.78 14.70 15.59
CA ALA A 336 -15.52 15.68 14.52
C ALA A 336 -16.19 17.04 14.80
N THR A 337 -17.42 17.02 15.32
CA THR A 337 -18.16 18.25 15.68
C THR A 337 -17.45 19.01 16.82
N ARG A 338 -16.99 18.29 17.85
CA ARG A 338 -16.21 18.92 18.95
C ARG A 338 -14.91 19.50 18.44
N GLU A 339 -14.17 18.73 17.66
CA GLU A 339 -12.89 19.15 17.08
C GLU A 339 -13.07 20.35 16.14
N TYR A 340 -14.09 20.33 15.28
CA TYR A 340 -14.42 21.47 14.41
C TYR A 340 -14.72 22.74 15.24
N ALA A 341 -15.49 22.62 16.31
CA ALA A 341 -15.79 23.75 17.19
C ALA A 341 -14.53 24.32 17.85
N GLU A 342 -13.57 23.46 18.26
CA GLU A 342 -12.27 23.89 18.77
C GLU A 342 -11.45 24.63 17.72
N LEU A 343 -11.41 24.13 16.48
CA LEU A 343 -10.70 24.81 15.39
C LEU A 343 -11.34 26.17 15.06
N LEU A 344 -12.67 26.25 15.03
CA LEU A 344 -13.40 27.49 14.81
C LEU A 344 -13.17 28.49 15.94
N ALA A 345 -13.13 28.04 17.19
CA ALA A 345 -12.80 28.88 18.34
C ALA A 345 -11.37 29.42 18.24
N ARG A 346 -10.41 28.60 17.77
CA ARG A 346 -9.05 29.06 17.51
C ARG A 346 -9.00 30.08 16.35
N LYS A 347 -9.75 29.86 15.28
CA LYS A 347 -9.85 30.81 14.16
C LYS A 347 -10.40 32.17 14.61
N LYS A 348 -11.38 32.19 15.50
CA LYS A 348 -11.95 33.42 16.04
C LYS A 348 -10.97 34.29 16.81
N GLN A 349 -9.86 33.74 17.31
CA GLN A 349 -8.79 34.53 17.92
C GLN A 349 -8.03 35.41 16.89
N ASP A 350 -7.94 34.93 15.65
CA ASP A 350 -7.31 35.64 14.53
C ASP A 350 -8.33 36.44 13.70
N VAL A 351 -9.58 35.95 13.60
CA VAL A 351 -10.68 36.50 12.82
C VAL A 351 -11.96 36.48 13.69
N PRO A 352 -12.19 37.52 14.53
CA PRO A 352 -13.27 37.53 15.54
C PRO A 352 -14.66 37.22 14.99
N ASP A 353 -14.99 37.71 13.80
CA ASP A 353 -16.29 37.55 13.13
C ASP A 353 -16.43 36.24 12.35
N ALA A 354 -15.47 35.32 12.42
CA ALA A 354 -15.55 34.05 11.71
C ALA A 354 -16.73 33.20 12.19
N THR A 355 -17.59 32.80 11.27
CA THR A 355 -18.75 31.93 11.55
C THR A 355 -18.52 30.48 11.10
N THR A 356 -17.55 30.27 10.17
CA THR A 356 -17.24 28.97 9.57
C THR A 356 -15.72 28.75 9.50
N LEU A 357 -15.35 27.48 9.39
CA LEU A 357 -14.00 27.05 9.06
C LEU A 357 -13.99 26.61 7.60
N GLU A 358 -13.19 27.27 6.79
CA GLU A 358 -13.08 26.92 5.38
C GLU A 358 -12.16 25.72 5.15
N SER A 359 -12.29 25.03 4.02
CA SER A 359 -11.45 23.87 3.71
C SER A 359 -9.95 24.17 3.73
N TRP A 360 -9.54 25.36 3.28
CA TRP A 360 -8.13 25.82 3.33
C TRP A 360 -7.62 26.23 4.71
N ASP A 361 -8.50 26.34 5.69
CA ASP A 361 -8.17 26.72 7.08
C ASP A 361 -7.96 25.50 7.98
N ARG A 362 -8.52 24.35 7.60
CA ARG A 362 -8.56 23.13 8.42
C ARG A 362 -7.20 22.75 9.00
N THR A 363 -6.22 22.56 8.13
CA THR A 363 -4.88 22.09 8.53
C THR A 363 -4.12 23.15 9.34
N TYR A 364 -4.23 24.41 8.93
CA TYR A 364 -3.59 25.54 9.62
C TYR A 364 -4.07 25.67 11.07
N TYR A 365 -5.39 25.74 11.28
CA TYR A 365 -5.92 25.86 12.63
C TYR A 365 -5.80 24.58 13.45
N ALA A 366 -5.77 23.41 12.83
CA ALA A 366 -5.44 22.18 13.51
C ALA A 366 -4.01 22.20 14.06
N GLU A 367 -3.05 22.68 13.28
CA GLU A 367 -1.66 22.83 13.73
C GLU A 367 -1.52 23.84 14.86
N LEU A 368 -2.18 24.98 14.76
CA LEU A 368 -2.19 25.99 15.84
C LEU A 368 -2.86 25.47 17.13
N ALA A 369 -3.99 24.78 17.01
CA ALA A 369 -4.68 24.20 18.16
C ALA A 369 -3.84 23.10 18.83
N ARG A 370 -3.17 22.27 18.04
CA ARG A 370 -2.29 21.21 18.53
C ARG A 370 -1.11 21.77 19.32
N ARG A 371 -0.43 22.79 18.81
CA ARG A 371 0.68 23.46 19.50
C ARG A 371 0.23 24.15 20.79
N ALA A 372 -0.89 24.86 20.75
CA ALA A 372 -1.41 25.58 21.92
C ALA A 372 -1.87 24.64 23.04
N ARG A 373 -2.54 23.53 22.70
CA ARG A 373 -3.17 22.64 23.70
C ARG A 373 -2.21 21.62 24.30
N TYR A 374 -1.29 21.08 23.49
CA TYR A 374 -0.45 19.96 23.91
C TYR A 374 1.01 20.36 24.14
N SER A 375 1.40 21.62 23.88
CA SER A 375 2.77 22.13 23.94
C SER A 375 3.77 21.17 23.23
N PHE A 376 3.28 20.48 22.18
CA PHE A 376 4.01 19.45 21.48
C PHE A 376 4.45 19.98 20.11
N ASP A 377 5.76 19.99 19.91
CA ASP A 377 6.38 20.19 18.62
C ASP A 377 6.93 18.86 18.11
N SER A 378 6.47 18.42 16.93
CA SER A 378 6.92 17.19 16.29
C SER A 378 8.44 17.15 16.01
N GLN A 379 9.11 18.32 16.00
CA GLN A 379 10.56 18.40 15.85
C GLN A 379 11.29 17.98 17.13
N SER A 380 10.67 18.15 18.30
CA SER A 380 11.31 17.87 19.61
C SER A 380 11.59 16.39 19.85
N VAL A 381 10.89 15.48 19.16
CA VAL A 381 11.08 14.02 19.30
C VAL A 381 12.08 13.44 18.31
N ARG A 382 12.38 14.14 17.21
CA ARG A 382 13.31 13.65 16.18
C ARG A 382 14.69 13.25 16.72
N PRO A 383 15.31 13.97 17.67
CA PRO A 383 16.60 13.57 18.24
C PRO A 383 16.62 12.18 18.88
N TYR A 384 15.47 11.62 19.23
CA TYR A 384 15.34 10.28 19.81
C TYR A 384 15.16 9.18 18.77
N PHE A 385 14.98 9.54 17.48
CA PHE A 385 14.69 8.60 16.39
C PHE A 385 15.75 8.64 15.29
N PRO A 386 17.06 8.43 15.58
CA PRO A 386 18.03 8.19 14.51
C PRO A 386 17.71 6.86 13.81
N TYR A 387 17.83 6.83 12.48
CA TYR A 387 17.42 5.68 11.64
C TYR A 387 17.97 4.34 12.15
N GLU A 388 19.26 4.26 12.46
CA GLU A 388 19.91 3.03 12.93
C GLU A 388 19.23 2.44 14.18
N ARG A 389 18.80 3.29 15.11
CA ARG A 389 18.09 2.85 16.32
C ARG A 389 16.65 2.46 16.03
N VAL A 390 15.97 3.19 15.16
CA VAL A 390 14.60 2.84 14.75
C VAL A 390 14.59 1.51 14.03
N ARG A 391 15.53 1.28 13.09
CA ARG A 391 15.69 0.00 12.41
C ARG A 391 15.94 -1.15 13.39
N ALA A 392 16.92 -1.00 14.28
CA ALA A 392 17.22 -2.02 15.29
C ALA A 392 16.02 -2.24 16.23
N GLY A 393 15.32 -1.17 16.59
CA GLY A 393 14.13 -1.21 17.47
C GLY A 393 12.95 -1.94 16.87
N VAL A 394 12.60 -1.66 15.60
CA VAL A 394 11.49 -2.36 14.95
C VAL A 394 11.80 -3.84 14.74
N MET A 395 13.06 -4.21 14.49
CA MET A 395 13.50 -5.61 14.42
C MET A 395 13.43 -6.28 15.79
N ASP A 396 13.89 -5.63 16.87
CA ASP A 396 13.82 -6.16 18.24
C ASP A 396 12.36 -6.36 18.70
N VAL A 397 11.51 -5.37 18.50
CA VAL A 397 10.08 -5.46 18.81
C VAL A 397 9.43 -6.60 18.02
N SER A 398 9.71 -6.72 16.73
CA SER A 398 9.21 -7.81 15.89
C SER A 398 9.73 -9.17 16.35
N SER A 399 10.98 -9.26 16.77
CA SER A 399 11.58 -10.49 17.29
C SER A 399 10.89 -10.95 18.57
N ARG A 400 10.66 -10.04 19.52
CA ARG A 400 9.95 -10.34 20.78
C ARG A 400 8.51 -10.77 20.55
N LEU A 401 7.80 -10.09 19.64
CA LEU A 401 6.39 -10.33 19.38
C LEU A 401 6.16 -11.62 18.57
N PHE A 402 6.98 -11.88 17.58
CA PHE A 402 6.69 -12.93 16.60
C PHE A 402 7.65 -14.13 16.64
N GLY A 403 8.66 -14.10 17.53
CA GLY A 403 9.60 -15.21 17.70
C GLY A 403 10.55 -15.40 16.51
N VAL A 404 10.87 -14.31 15.80
CA VAL A 404 11.81 -14.31 14.67
C VAL A 404 13.12 -13.61 15.05
N THR A 405 14.19 -13.85 14.31
CA THR A 405 15.49 -13.18 14.47
C THR A 405 15.98 -12.69 13.12
N PHE A 406 16.50 -11.46 13.07
CA PHE A 406 17.08 -10.87 11.87
C PHE A 406 18.60 -10.94 11.92
N ARG A 407 19.21 -11.65 11.00
CA ARG A 407 20.66 -11.80 10.88
C ARG A 407 21.14 -11.03 9.63
N PRO A 408 22.06 -10.03 9.78
CA PRO A 408 22.64 -9.34 8.62
C PRO A 408 23.25 -10.33 7.63
N ALA A 409 22.99 -10.11 6.34
CA ALA A 409 23.46 -10.98 5.26
C ALA A 409 24.01 -10.15 4.07
N PRO A 410 25.10 -9.37 4.27
CA PRO A 410 25.62 -8.43 3.28
C PRO A 410 26.19 -9.08 2.00
N SER A 411 26.31 -10.40 2.00
CA SER A 411 26.71 -11.18 0.82
C SER A 411 25.56 -11.47 -0.16
N LEU A 412 24.33 -11.18 0.22
CA LEU A 412 23.19 -11.35 -0.70
C LEU A 412 23.28 -10.31 -1.84
N PRO A 413 23.06 -10.71 -3.09
CA PRO A 413 23.08 -9.77 -4.20
C PRO A 413 21.92 -8.79 -4.11
N THR A 414 22.22 -7.52 -4.38
CA THR A 414 21.27 -6.41 -4.35
C THR A 414 21.45 -5.54 -5.59
N TRP A 415 20.45 -4.71 -5.90
CA TRP A 415 20.45 -3.78 -7.04
C TRP A 415 21.19 -2.47 -6.78
N HIS A 416 21.56 -2.19 -5.52
CA HIS A 416 22.32 -1.00 -5.15
C HIS A 416 23.08 -1.23 -3.83
N PRO A 417 24.29 -0.64 -3.65
CA PRO A 417 25.10 -0.83 -2.43
C PRO A 417 24.46 -0.32 -1.14
N SER A 418 23.48 0.62 -1.21
CA SER A 418 22.75 1.11 -0.05
C SER A 418 21.62 0.20 0.43
N VAL A 419 21.37 -0.91 -0.26
CA VAL A 419 20.34 -1.87 0.14
C VAL A 419 20.91 -2.79 1.22
N GLU A 420 20.27 -2.78 2.38
CA GLU A 420 20.60 -3.69 3.47
C GLU A 420 19.86 -5.01 3.28
N SER A 421 20.50 -6.13 3.59
CA SER A 421 19.90 -7.45 3.46
C SER A 421 20.03 -8.27 4.74
N TYR A 422 18.99 -9.06 5.04
CA TYR A 422 18.87 -9.86 6.24
C TYR A 422 18.32 -11.25 5.94
N GLU A 423 18.81 -12.24 6.64
CA GLU A 423 18.15 -13.52 6.81
C GLU A 423 17.23 -13.48 8.02
N VAL A 424 16.03 -14.01 7.86
CA VAL A 424 15.03 -14.12 8.94
C VAL A 424 14.98 -15.56 9.40
N LEU A 425 15.24 -15.76 10.70
CA LEU A 425 15.28 -17.09 11.32
C LEU A 425 14.16 -17.22 12.36
N GLN A 426 13.63 -18.44 12.47
CA GLN A 426 12.75 -18.84 13.56
C GLN A 426 13.34 -20.10 14.21
N GLU A 427 13.61 -20.04 15.52
CA GLU A 427 14.25 -21.13 16.26
C GLU A 427 15.55 -21.62 15.57
N GLY A 428 16.35 -20.69 15.04
CA GLY A 428 17.59 -20.97 14.31
C GLY A 428 17.43 -21.44 12.87
N THR A 429 16.21 -21.77 12.42
CA THR A 429 15.92 -22.18 11.05
C THR A 429 15.70 -20.96 10.16
N LEU A 430 16.33 -20.93 8.99
CA LEU A 430 16.11 -19.88 7.97
C LEU A 430 14.69 -20.01 7.38
N ILE A 431 13.85 -19.01 7.62
CA ILE A 431 12.45 -18.98 7.16
C ILE A 431 12.17 -17.92 6.10
N GLY A 432 13.11 -16.99 5.83
CA GLY A 432 12.91 -15.95 4.82
C GLY A 432 14.09 -15.01 4.70
N ARG A 433 13.99 -14.07 3.72
CA ARG A 433 14.96 -12.99 3.51
C ARG A 433 14.26 -11.64 3.42
N LEU A 434 14.94 -10.60 3.92
CA LEU A 434 14.46 -9.22 3.91
C LEU A 434 15.50 -8.31 3.27
N TYR A 435 15.07 -7.41 2.40
CA TYR A 435 15.88 -6.37 1.81
C TYR A 435 15.28 -5.01 2.17
N LEU A 436 16.10 -4.11 2.71
CA LEU A 436 15.72 -2.74 3.08
C LEU A 436 16.34 -1.75 2.09
N ASP A 437 15.51 -1.15 1.26
CA ASP A 437 15.88 -0.06 0.37
C ASP A 437 15.16 1.22 0.82
N VAL A 438 15.67 1.86 1.88
CA VAL A 438 14.91 2.87 2.62
C VAL A 438 15.44 4.29 2.51
N HIS A 439 16.63 4.50 1.93
CA HIS A 439 17.18 5.84 1.78
C HIS A 439 16.92 6.43 0.40
N PRO A 440 16.67 7.75 0.31
CA PRO A 440 16.50 8.43 -0.97
C PRO A 440 17.81 8.42 -1.76
N ARG A 441 17.75 8.24 -3.07
CA ARG A 441 18.84 8.40 -4.01
C ARG A 441 18.34 8.81 -5.38
N ALA A 442 19.24 9.28 -6.23
CA ALA A 442 18.91 9.55 -7.63
C ALA A 442 18.36 8.29 -8.33
N GLN A 443 17.40 8.46 -9.21
CA GLN A 443 16.70 7.44 -9.99
C GLN A 443 15.93 6.36 -9.17
N LYS A 444 15.88 6.45 -7.85
CA LYS A 444 14.95 5.67 -7.05
C LYS A 444 13.57 6.32 -7.13
N ALA A 445 12.53 5.55 -7.40
CA ALA A 445 11.17 6.06 -7.31
C ALA A 445 10.89 6.54 -5.88
N ASN A 446 10.68 7.86 -5.73
CA ASN A 446 10.34 8.50 -4.46
C ASN A 446 8.83 8.40 -4.19
N SER A 447 8.27 7.20 -4.31
CA SER A 447 6.93 6.90 -3.82
C SER A 447 6.98 6.61 -2.32
N GLY A 448 5.84 6.66 -1.64
CA GLY A 448 5.70 6.32 -0.22
C GLY A 448 6.36 4.99 0.16
N ALA A 449 6.30 4.63 1.43
CA ALA A 449 6.81 3.34 1.87
C ALA A 449 5.94 2.19 1.34
N SER A 450 6.54 1.03 1.08
CA SER A 450 5.82 -0.16 0.65
C SER A 450 6.64 -1.44 0.82
N VAL A 451 5.96 -2.56 1.03
CA VAL A 451 6.57 -3.91 1.01
C VAL A 451 6.15 -4.65 -0.24
N ALA A 452 7.13 -5.20 -0.95
CA ALA A 452 6.92 -6.15 -2.04
C ALA A 452 7.30 -7.56 -1.56
N SER A 453 6.35 -8.49 -1.54
CA SER A 453 6.64 -9.92 -1.42
C SER A 453 7.18 -10.42 -2.78
N VAL A 454 8.48 -10.38 -2.96
CA VAL A 454 9.14 -10.75 -4.23
C VAL A 454 9.16 -12.27 -4.44
N ARG A 455 9.07 -13.01 -3.34
CA ARG A 455 8.74 -14.44 -3.28
C ARG A 455 7.78 -14.68 -2.13
N ARG A 456 6.69 -15.40 -2.37
CA ARG A 456 5.71 -15.71 -1.34
C ARG A 456 6.07 -16.92 -0.48
N GLY A 457 7.05 -17.70 -0.89
CA GLY A 457 7.39 -18.98 -0.29
C GLY A 457 6.51 -20.13 -0.77
N ALA A 458 7.05 -21.34 -0.68
CA ALA A 458 6.33 -22.59 -0.89
C ALA A 458 7.12 -23.70 -0.18
N ARG A 459 6.53 -24.34 0.80
CA ARG A 459 7.20 -25.35 1.63
C ARG A 459 7.86 -26.46 0.78
N GLY A 460 9.13 -26.70 1.02
CA GLY A 460 9.93 -27.68 0.29
C GLY A 460 10.36 -27.23 -1.10
N VAL A 461 10.20 -25.96 -1.46
CA VAL A 461 10.54 -25.42 -2.78
C VAL A 461 11.38 -24.15 -2.68
N HIS A 462 10.89 -23.12 -1.97
CA HIS A 462 11.63 -21.89 -1.72
C HIS A 462 11.06 -21.13 -0.51
N ILE A 463 11.93 -20.40 0.16
CA ILE A 463 11.55 -19.51 1.27
C ILE A 463 10.99 -18.18 0.74
N PRO A 464 10.16 -17.47 1.54
CA PRO A 464 9.68 -16.14 1.18
C PRO A 464 10.82 -15.10 1.21
N GLU A 465 10.70 -14.11 0.32
CA GLU A 465 11.60 -12.95 0.29
C GLU A 465 10.79 -11.67 0.14
N ALA A 466 11.10 -10.66 0.96
CA ALA A 466 10.42 -9.38 0.99
C ALA A 466 11.39 -8.22 0.77
N VAL A 467 10.94 -7.19 0.03
CA VAL A 467 11.67 -5.93 -0.17
C VAL A 467 10.83 -4.82 0.46
N LEU A 468 11.39 -4.14 1.46
CA LEU A 468 10.80 -2.92 2.02
C LEU A 468 11.47 -1.71 1.37
N THR A 469 10.67 -0.84 0.79
CA THR A 469 11.13 0.44 0.21
C THR A 469 10.54 1.61 0.98
N ALA A 470 11.33 2.66 1.19
CA ALA A 470 10.88 3.89 1.84
C ALA A 470 11.76 5.08 1.40
N SER A 471 11.48 6.27 1.93
CA SER A 471 12.32 7.46 1.77
C SER A 471 12.49 8.13 3.14
N VAL A 472 13.40 7.58 3.96
CA VAL A 472 13.71 8.08 5.30
C VAL A 472 15.08 8.75 5.33
N PRO A 473 15.33 9.72 6.25
CA PRO A 473 16.62 10.38 6.41
C PRO A 473 17.76 9.39 6.67
N GLY A 474 18.99 9.77 6.40
CA GLY A 474 20.18 8.93 6.58
C GLY A 474 20.75 8.39 5.26
N GLY A 475 21.63 7.40 5.35
CA GLY A 475 22.31 6.81 4.18
C GLY A 475 23.47 7.64 3.64
N VAL A 476 23.80 8.78 4.29
CA VAL A 476 24.96 9.63 3.95
C VAL A 476 25.91 9.65 5.15
N PRO A 477 27.22 9.49 4.97
CA PRO A 477 28.19 9.54 6.06
C PRO A 477 28.07 10.81 6.90
N GLY A 478 27.93 10.65 8.22
CA GLY A 478 27.78 11.75 9.17
C GLY A 478 26.35 12.26 9.37
N ASP A 479 25.37 11.83 8.59
CA ASP A 479 23.96 12.12 8.83
C ASP A 479 23.38 11.09 9.83
N PRO A 480 22.91 11.51 11.03
CA PRO A 480 22.29 10.60 11.99
C PRO A 480 20.92 10.06 11.53
N GLY A 481 20.37 10.56 10.43
CA GLY A 481 19.08 10.11 9.89
C GLY A 481 17.92 10.35 10.87
N LEU A 482 17.77 11.56 11.40
CA LEU A 482 16.75 11.87 12.41
C LEU A 482 15.33 11.84 11.82
N MET A 483 14.59 10.78 12.13
CA MET A 483 13.25 10.53 11.63
C MET A 483 12.19 11.33 12.40
N THR A 484 11.11 11.71 11.72
CA THR A 484 9.88 12.16 12.39
C THR A 484 9.15 10.97 13.00
N HIS A 485 8.26 11.23 13.97
CA HIS A 485 7.42 10.17 14.54
C HIS A 485 6.53 9.49 13.48
N ASP A 486 6.04 10.24 12.48
CA ASP A 486 5.28 9.66 11.37
C ASP A 486 6.13 8.71 10.52
N GLN A 487 7.41 9.02 10.29
CA GLN A 487 8.31 8.09 9.60
C GLN A 487 8.60 6.84 10.42
N VAL A 488 8.70 6.96 11.75
CA VAL A 488 8.79 5.80 12.66
C VAL A 488 7.53 4.94 12.57
N ARG A 489 6.34 5.59 12.58
CA ARG A 489 5.06 4.89 12.39
C ARG A 489 5.03 4.13 11.07
N THR A 490 5.44 4.75 9.99
CA THR A 490 5.53 4.12 8.67
C THR A 490 6.47 2.91 8.69
N MET A 491 7.63 2.99 9.34
CA MET A 491 8.53 1.83 9.47
C MET A 491 7.88 0.66 10.21
N PHE A 492 7.14 0.92 11.29
CA PHE A 492 6.41 -0.13 12.01
C PHE A 492 5.27 -0.71 11.17
N HIS A 493 4.53 0.14 10.45
CA HIS A 493 3.52 -0.26 9.48
C HIS A 493 4.09 -1.24 8.45
N GLU A 494 5.15 -0.85 7.75
CA GLU A 494 5.78 -1.69 6.74
C GLU A 494 6.36 -2.99 7.33
N PHE A 495 6.88 -2.96 8.55
CA PHE A 495 7.31 -4.18 9.23
C PHE A 495 6.16 -5.13 9.55
N GLY A 496 4.95 -4.64 9.76
CA GLY A 496 3.75 -5.48 9.83
C GLY A 496 3.54 -6.30 8.56
N HIS A 497 3.72 -5.68 7.39
CA HIS A 497 3.70 -6.39 6.12
C HIS A 497 4.89 -7.34 5.94
N VAL A 498 6.11 -6.93 6.33
CA VAL A 498 7.30 -7.80 6.28
C VAL A 498 7.08 -9.07 7.08
N ILE A 499 6.65 -8.95 8.33
CA ILE A 499 6.38 -10.11 9.19
C ILE A 499 5.32 -11.01 8.54
N HIS A 500 4.19 -10.43 8.08
CA HIS A 500 3.14 -11.20 7.42
C HIS A 500 3.65 -11.93 6.17
N ALA A 501 4.43 -11.26 5.31
CA ALA A 501 5.04 -11.87 4.13
C ALA A 501 5.93 -13.06 4.47
N ILE A 502 6.75 -12.94 5.52
CA ILE A 502 7.74 -13.97 5.89
C ILE A 502 7.06 -15.15 6.63
N VAL A 503 6.31 -14.88 7.71
CA VAL A 503 5.71 -15.97 8.48
C VAL A 503 4.56 -16.66 7.77
N GLY A 504 3.79 -15.91 6.94
CA GLY A 504 2.73 -16.45 6.11
C GLY A 504 3.24 -17.20 4.87
N GLY A 505 4.55 -17.14 4.59
CA GLY A 505 5.18 -17.81 3.45
C GLY A 505 5.57 -19.27 3.69
N GLN A 506 5.17 -19.87 4.82
CA GLN A 506 5.61 -21.23 5.20
C GLN A 506 4.65 -22.35 4.77
N GLY A 507 3.57 -22.02 4.08
CA GLY A 507 2.57 -22.98 3.58
C GLY A 507 3.03 -23.79 2.36
N ARG A 508 2.25 -24.82 1.99
CA ARG A 508 2.53 -25.66 0.82
C ARG A 508 2.42 -24.89 -0.51
N TRP A 509 1.44 -24.01 -0.63
CA TRP A 509 1.00 -23.43 -1.89
C TRP A 509 1.48 -22.00 -2.05
N HIS A 510 2.27 -21.73 -3.09
CA HIS A 510 2.73 -20.38 -3.42
C HIS A 510 1.55 -19.40 -3.63
N GLY A 511 0.49 -19.85 -4.27
CA GLY A 511 -0.64 -19.01 -4.65
C GLY A 511 -1.43 -18.39 -3.49
N ILE A 512 -1.32 -18.93 -2.27
CA ILE A 512 -2.04 -18.43 -1.08
C ILE A 512 -1.11 -18.08 0.10
N ASN A 513 0.19 -18.10 -0.11
CA ASN A 513 1.16 -17.79 0.93
C ASN A 513 1.45 -16.29 1.07
N GLY A 514 1.99 -15.89 2.22
CA GLY A 514 2.39 -14.51 2.52
C GLY A 514 1.19 -13.60 2.80
N ILE A 515 1.26 -12.36 2.32
CA ILE A 515 0.24 -11.32 2.54
C ILE A 515 -1.02 -11.50 1.68
N ASP A 516 -1.29 -12.71 1.25
CA ASP A 516 -2.33 -13.01 0.26
C ASP A 516 -3.70 -13.28 0.88
N ILE A 517 -4.26 -12.27 1.52
CA ILE A 517 -5.61 -12.22 2.09
C ILE A 517 -6.50 -11.26 1.29
N GLU A 518 -7.78 -11.12 1.67
CA GLU A 518 -8.68 -10.19 1.02
C GLU A 518 -8.18 -8.75 1.16
N GLY A 519 -8.18 -8.01 0.03
CA GLY A 519 -7.51 -6.70 -0.07
C GLY A 519 -8.05 -5.63 0.87
N ASP A 520 -9.29 -5.72 1.34
CA ASP A 520 -9.88 -4.75 2.28
C ASP A 520 -9.46 -4.99 3.75
N VAL A 521 -8.72 -6.07 4.03
CA VAL A 521 -8.16 -6.35 5.35
C VAL A 521 -6.64 -6.47 5.34
N ALA A 522 -6.03 -6.34 4.18
CA ALA A 522 -4.58 -6.48 4.00
C ALA A 522 -3.75 -5.50 4.84
N GLU A 523 -4.32 -4.33 5.16
CA GLU A 523 -3.70 -3.29 6.00
C GLU A 523 -3.93 -3.51 7.51
N ALA A 524 -4.70 -4.51 7.92
CA ALA A 524 -4.95 -4.71 9.36
C ALA A 524 -3.71 -5.13 10.15
N PRO A 525 -2.84 -6.06 9.66
CA PRO A 525 -1.60 -6.42 10.34
C PRO A 525 -0.62 -5.25 10.47
N SER A 526 -0.45 -4.46 9.42
CA SER A 526 0.44 -3.30 9.39
C SER A 526 -0.07 -2.18 10.31
N THR A 527 -1.34 -1.82 10.19
CA THR A 527 -1.98 -0.82 11.05
C THR A 527 -1.99 -1.23 12.54
N MET A 528 -2.06 -2.52 12.83
CA MET A 528 -1.99 -2.99 14.21
C MET A 528 -0.60 -2.76 14.81
N LEU A 529 0.50 -3.02 14.07
CA LEU A 529 1.85 -2.84 14.58
C LEU A 529 2.20 -1.36 14.85
N GLU A 530 1.48 -0.42 14.26
CA GLU A 530 1.59 1.01 14.60
C GLU A 530 1.24 1.34 16.06
N GLU A 531 0.52 0.47 16.78
CA GLU A 531 0.11 0.76 18.16
C GLU A 531 1.29 0.78 19.14
N TRP A 532 2.36 0.02 18.87
CA TRP A 532 3.55 -0.07 19.74
C TRP A 532 4.36 1.22 19.83
N ILE A 533 4.31 2.09 18.81
CA ILE A 533 5.05 3.37 18.84
C ILE A 533 4.38 4.46 19.69
N TRP A 534 3.26 4.15 20.32
CA TRP A 534 2.58 5.02 21.27
C TRP A 534 2.78 4.57 22.73
N ASP A 535 3.54 3.50 22.95
CA ASP A 535 3.82 2.90 24.23
C ASP A 535 5.20 3.31 24.76
N ALA A 536 5.22 4.00 25.91
CA ALA A 536 6.47 4.52 26.46
C ALA A 536 7.48 3.42 26.82
N PRO A 537 7.09 2.28 27.45
CA PRO A 537 7.99 1.14 27.64
C PRO A 537 8.60 0.59 26.35
N THR A 538 7.80 0.44 25.31
CA THR A 538 8.28 -0.01 24.00
C THR A 538 9.28 0.98 23.39
N LEU A 539 8.92 2.27 23.35
CA LEU A 539 9.81 3.31 22.81
C LEU A 539 11.12 3.42 23.58
N ALA A 540 11.09 3.27 24.91
CA ALA A 540 12.29 3.34 25.75
C ALA A 540 13.34 2.26 25.40
N THR A 541 12.95 1.16 24.72
CA THR A 541 13.89 0.13 24.28
C THR A 541 14.83 0.62 23.17
N PHE A 542 14.40 1.54 22.32
CA PHE A 542 15.19 1.96 21.16
C PHE A 542 15.22 3.50 20.92
N ALA A 543 14.20 4.23 21.35
CA ALA A 543 14.11 5.67 21.15
C ALA A 543 15.04 6.40 22.15
N ARG A 544 16.26 6.68 21.71
CA ARG A 544 17.31 7.30 22.52
C ARG A 544 17.91 8.49 21.78
N HIS A 545 18.17 9.55 22.55
CA HIS A 545 18.74 10.78 21.99
C HIS A 545 20.10 10.51 21.33
N TYR A 546 20.26 10.94 20.07
CA TYR A 546 21.40 10.57 19.23
C TYR A 546 22.77 11.03 19.75
N GLN A 547 22.82 12.09 20.58
CA GLN A 547 24.06 12.61 21.18
C GLN A 547 24.26 12.16 22.62
N THR A 548 23.20 12.16 23.46
CA THR A 548 23.32 11.93 24.91
C THR A 548 23.02 10.50 25.33
N ASP A 549 22.50 9.68 24.44
CA ASP A 549 22.04 8.30 24.67
C ASP A 549 20.92 8.16 25.73
N GLN A 550 20.32 9.26 26.15
CA GLN A 550 19.20 9.21 27.09
C GLN A 550 17.95 8.67 26.39
N PRO A 551 17.16 7.78 27.02
CA PRO A 551 15.90 7.32 26.46
C PRO A 551 14.90 8.49 26.34
N ILE A 552 13.93 8.36 25.42
CA ILE A 552 12.85 9.33 25.29
C ILE A 552 12.08 9.44 26.62
N PRO A 553 11.83 10.65 27.15
CA PRO A 553 11.07 10.83 28.38
C PRO A 553 9.61 10.33 28.23
N ALA A 554 9.13 9.63 29.26
CA ALA A 554 7.75 9.08 29.22
C ALA A 554 6.67 10.16 29.14
N ASP A 555 6.88 11.33 29.75
CA ASP A 555 6.00 12.49 29.66
C ASP A 555 5.96 13.07 28.24
N LEU A 556 7.08 13.09 27.53
CA LEU A 556 7.14 13.49 26.13
C LEU A 556 6.37 12.51 25.25
N VAL A 557 6.44 11.20 25.52
CA VAL A 557 5.63 10.19 24.82
C VAL A 557 4.14 10.39 25.10
N GLN A 558 3.77 10.73 26.33
CA GLN A 558 2.37 11.03 26.64
C GLN A 558 1.87 12.30 25.93
N GLN A 559 2.69 13.36 25.86
CA GLN A 559 2.36 14.57 25.09
C GLN A 559 2.18 14.24 23.61
N MET A 560 3.11 13.48 23.03
CA MET A 560 3.07 13.01 21.64
C MET A 560 1.78 12.21 21.37
N ARG A 561 1.41 11.30 22.28
CA ARG A 561 0.17 10.49 22.16
C ARG A 561 -1.08 11.38 22.19
N ARG A 562 -1.18 12.31 23.16
CA ARG A 562 -2.31 13.24 23.27
C ARG A 562 -2.43 14.15 22.03
N ALA A 563 -1.30 14.62 21.51
CA ALA A 563 -1.27 15.42 20.27
C ALA A 563 -1.71 14.60 19.04
N GLY A 564 -1.36 13.32 18.98
CA GLY A 564 -1.81 12.37 17.94
C GLY A 564 -3.29 11.96 18.07
N GLU A 565 -3.91 12.17 19.23
CA GLU A 565 -5.34 11.91 19.43
C GLU A 565 -6.24 13.04 18.91
N PHE A 566 -5.72 14.25 18.82
CA PHE A 566 -6.47 15.40 18.32
C PHE A 566 -6.70 15.31 16.80
N GLY A 567 -7.94 15.47 16.38
CA GLY A 567 -8.34 15.45 14.97
C GLY A 567 -8.78 14.08 14.46
N ARG A 568 -8.86 13.04 15.30
CA ARG A 568 -9.31 11.68 14.90
C ARG A 568 -10.71 11.65 14.29
N GLY A 569 -11.64 12.43 14.85
CA GLY A 569 -13.01 12.54 14.35
C GLY A 569 -13.06 13.17 12.97
N LEU A 570 -12.37 14.30 12.79
CA LEU A 570 -12.26 14.98 11.50
C LEU A 570 -11.52 14.14 10.45
N ASP A 571 -10.50 13.36 10.86
CA ASP A 571 -9.83 12.44 9.93
C ASP A 571 -10.74 11.27 9.54
N ALA A 572 -11.43 10.66 10.49
CA ALA A 572 -12.38 9.58 10.21
C ALA A 572 -13.51 10.03 9.26
N GLN A 573 -14.04 11.24 9.44
CA GLN A 573 -15.03 11.81 8.49
C GLN A 573 -14.43 12.04 7.11
N ARG A 574 -13.19 12.56 7.03
CA ARG A 574 -12.51 12.73 5.75
C ARG A 574 -12.32 11.39 5.03
N GLN A 575 -11.90 10.36 5.77
CA GLN A 575 -11.74 9.02 5.19
C GLN A 575 -13.09 8.43 4.75
N ALA A 576 -14.17 8.65 5.52
CA ALA A 576 -15.52 8.25 5.14
C ALA A 576 -16.01 8.99 3.88
N PHE A 577 -15.72 10.29 3.76
CA PHE A 577 -16.00 11.06 2.55
C PHE A 577 -15.28 10.49 1.32
N LEU A 578 -13.97 10.24 1.41
CA LEU A 578 -13.18 9.67 0.30
C LEU A 578 -13.69 8.28 -0.09
N SER A 579 -14.03 7.45 0.91
CA SER A 579 -14.61 6.12 0.70
C SER A 579 -15.98 6.22 0.01
N LYS A 580 -16.81 7.17 0.41
CA LYS A 580 -18.13 7.37 -0.19
C LYS A 580 -18.03 7.90 -1.62
N VAL A 581 -17.10 8.81 -1.91
CA VAL A 581 -16.80 9.25 -3.28
C VAL A 581 -16.40 8.05 -4.15
N SER A 582 -15.44 7.25 -3.67
CA SER A 582 -14.99 6.04 -4.37
C SER A 582 -16.16 5.08 -4.66
N LEU A 583 -16.99 4.78 -3.67
CA LEU A 583 -18.15 3.91 -3.83
C LEU A 583 -19.19 4.53 -4.77
N SER A 584 -19.61 5.79 -4.52
CA SER A 584 -20.73 6.42 -5.21
C SER A 584 -20.49 6.72 -6.70
N LEU A 585 -19.24 6.78 -7.12
CA LEU A 585 -18.87 6.82 -8.54
C LEU A 585 -19.01 5.46 -9.22
N HIS A 586 -19.04 4.36 -8.48
CA HIS A 586 -19.05 2.99 -8.98
C HIS A 586 -20.33 2.19 -8.66
N ASP A 587 -21.23 2.77 -7.85
CA ASP A 587 -22.54 2.17 -7.49
C ASP A 587 -23.67 2.53 -8.47
N LYS A 588 -23.34 3.03 -9.66
CA LYS A 588 -24.30 3.43 -10.68
C LYS A 588 -24.59 2.28 -11.65
N SER A 589 -25.87 2.09 -11.95
CA SER A 589 -26.35 1.11 -12.93
C SER A 589 -26.48 1.75 -14.32
N GLN A 590 -25.53 2.60 -14.69
CA GLN A 590 -25.51 3.34 -15.96
C GLN A 590 -24.09 3.67 -16.39
N SER A 591 -23.88 3.72 -17.72
CA SER A 591 -22.56 4.00 -18.31
C SER A 591 -22.16 5.49 -18.29
N VAL A 592 -23.11 6.40 -18.14
CA VAL A 592 -22.86 7.84 -18.13
C VAL A 592 -22.99 8.36 -16.70
N VAL A 593 -21.90 8.86 -16.15
CA VAL A 593 -21.84 9.39 -14.78
C VAL A 593 -21.27 10.80 -14.82
N ASP A 594 -22.02 11.80 -14.37
CA ASP A 594 -21.47 13.13 -14.06
C ASP A 594 -20.67 13.03 -12.75
N SER A 595 -19.37 12.85 -12.89
CA SER A 595 -18.48 12.66 -11.75
C SER A 595 -18.42 13.87 -10.83
N THR A 596 -18.58 15.08 -11.35
CA THR A 596 -18.57 16.32 -10.57
C THR A 596 -19.85 16.46 -9.72
N ALA A 597 -21.00 16.15 -10.29
CA ALA A 597 -22.26 16.15 -9.53
C ALA A 597 -22.22 15.12 -8.38
N VAL A 598 -21.75 13.90 -8.66
CA VAL A 598 -21.62 12.85 -7.62
C VAL A 598 -20.71 13.32 -6.49
N VAL A 599 -19.54 13.87 -6.79
CA VAL A 599 -18.59 14.34 -5.75
C VAL A 599 -19.19 15.48 -4.93
N ARG A 600 -19.89 16.42 -5.59
CA ARG A 600 -20.58 17.51 -4.89
C ARG A 600 -21.64 16.97 -3.91
N ASP A 601 -22.49 16.08 -4.36
CA ASP A 601 -23.60 15.54 -3.55
C ASP A 601 -23.05 14.75 -2.36
N VAL A 602 -21.98 13.95 -2.56
CA VAL A 602 -21.28 13.27 -1.49
C VAL A 602 -20.63 14.26 -0.51
N SER A 603 -20.03 15.35 -1.03
CA SER A 603 -19.40 16.38 -0.19
C SER A 603 -20.43 17.08 0.71
N LEU A 604 -21.59 17.44 0.18
CA LEU A 604 -22.65 18.08 0.96
C LEU A 604 -23.16 17.20 2.13
N LYS A 605 -23.02 15.88 2.03
CA LYS A 605 -23.45 14.95 3.09
C LYS A 605 -22.31 14.53 4.02
N TYR A 606 -21.16 14.13 3.50
CA TYR A 606 -20.06 13.48 4.25
C TYR A 606 -18.88 14.43 4.56
N ASN A 607 -18.87 15.63 3.98
CA ASN A 607 -17.91 16.70 4.27
C ASN A 607 -18.62 18.00 4.64
N ASN A 608 -19.79 17.89 5.23
CA ASN A 608 -20.75 18.96 5.52
C ASN A 608 -20.27 20.02 6.55
N LEU A 609 -19.19 19.74 7.26
CA LEU A 609 -18.54 20.72 8.14
C LEU A 609 -17.79 21.83 7.37
N TYR A 610 -17.51 21.62 6.09
CA TYR A 610 -16.78 22.57 5.24
C TYR A 610 -17.62 22.97 4.04
N PRO A 611 -17.66 24.26 3.67
CA PRO A 611 -18.37 24.72 2.47
C PRO A 611 -17.84 24.05 1.20
N TRP A 612 -18.76 23.70 0.29
CA TRP A 612 -18.39 23.25 -1.05
C TRP A 612 -17.64 24.36 -1.80
N MET A 613 -16.64 23.98 -2.57
CA MET A 613 -15.83 24.90 -3.37
C MET A 613 -16.19 24.76 -4.85
N ASP A 614 -17.06 25.63 -5.35
CA ASP A 614 -17.40 25.67 -6.77
C ASP A 614 -16.17 25.91 -7.67
N GLY A 615 -16.18 25.32 -8.86
CA GLY A 615 -15.07 25.44 -9.81
C GLY A 615 -13.84 24.62 -9.46
N THR A 616 -13.98 23.65 -8.54
CA THR A 616 -12.92 22.68 -8.20
C THR A 616 -13.31 21.27 -8.62
N TYR A 617 -12.30 20.46 -8.98
CA TYR A 617 -12.48 19.11 -9.52
C TYR A 617 -11.59 18.11 -8.76
N PHE A 618 -11.87 17.92 -7.48
CA PHE A 618 -11.13 17.01 -6.62
C PHE A 618 -10.92 15.62 -7.24
N GLN A 619 -11.92 15.08 -7.93
CA GLN A 619 -11.87 13.76 -8.56
C GLN A 619 -10.85 13.67 -9.71
N ALA A 620 -10.47 14.80 -10.32
CA ALA A 620 -9.49 14.82 -11.40
C ALA A 620 -8.06 14.52 -10.93
N GLN A 621 -7.80 14.66 -9.63
CA GLN A 621 -6.49 14.40 -9.02
C GLN A 621 -6.50 13.25 -8.00
N PHE A 622 -7.66 12.61 -7.76
CA PHE A 622 -7.78 11.52 -6.81
C PHE A 622 -7.34 10.20 -7.46
N THR A 623 -6.04 9.90 -7.37
CA THR A 623 -5.36 8.78 -8.03
C THR A 623 -6.02 7.42 -7.78
N HIS A 624 -6.55 7.18 -6.58
CA HIS A 624 -7.22 5.94 -6.20
C HIS A 624 -8.41 5.59 -7.11
N LEU A 625 -9.07 6.58 -7.71
CA LEU A 625 -10.16 6.32 -8.66
C LEU A 625 -9.67 5.72 -9.97
N ALA A 626 -8.43 6.00 -10.37
CA ALA A 626 -7.83 5.45 -11.58
C ALA A 626 -7.09 4.12 -11.31
N ASN A 627 -6.65 3.87 -10.07
CA ASN A 627 -5.95 2.66 -9.67
C ASN A 627 -6.89 1.42 -9.66
N GLY A 628 -6.42 0.29 -10.19
CA GLY A 628 -7.21 -0.93 -10.34
C GLY A 628 -7.71 -1.55 -9.02
N LEU A 629 -6.93 -1.43 -7.93
CA LEU A 629 -7.27 -2.05 -6.64
C LEU A 629 -8.28 -1.24 -5.84
N TYR A 630 -8.11 0.08 -5.80
CA TYR A 630 -8.90 0.95 -4.91
C TYR A 630 -10.17 1.52 -5.55
N THR A 631 -10.42 1.31 -6.82
CA THR A 631 -11.51 1.91 -7.61
C THR A 631 -12.76 2.29 -6.80
N SER A 632 -13.51 1.28 -6.34
CA SER A 632 -14.65 1.41 -5.42
C SER A 632 -14.32 1.01 -3.98
N SER A 633 -13.05 0.73 -3.67
CA SER A 633 -12.60 0.12 -2.41
C SER A 633 -11.71 1.02 -1.54
N TYR A 634 -11.80 2.35 -1.68
CA TYR A 634 -11.05 3.24 -0.78
C TYR A 634 -11.39 3.04 0.70
N TYR A 635 -12.55 2.46 1.01
CA TYR A 635 -12.97 2.09 2.37
C TYR A 635 -12.01 1.10 3.06
N THR A 636 -11.17 0.41 2.32
CA THR A 636 -10.16 -0.55 2.81
C THR A 636 -9.35 -0.02 3.99
N TYR A 637 -8.92 1.25 3.93
CA TYR A 637 -8.17 1.89 5.01
C TYR A 637 -8.97 2.00 6.32
N LEU A 638 -10.25 2.32 6.23
CA LEU A 638 -11.13 2.35 7.40
C LEU A 638 -11.48 0.94 7.90
N TRP A 639 -11.76 0.02 6.98
CA TRP A 639 -12.10 -1.37 7.30
C TRP A 639 -10.96 -2.04 8.05
N SER A 640 -9.76 -1.98 7.48
CA SER A 640 -8.54 -2.52 8.10
C SER A 640 -8.26 -1.88 9.46
N ARG A 641 -8.48 -0.56 9.61
CA ARG A 641 -8.31 0.13 10.91
C ARG A 641 -9.30 -0.36 11.96
N VAL A 642 -10.57 -0.60 11.59
CA VAL A 642 -11.58 -1.17 12.50
C VAL A 642 -11.16 -2.56 12.96
N VAL A 643 -10.76 -3.41 12.02
CA VAL A 643 -10.25 -4.76 12.32
C VAL A 643 -9.00 -4.70 13.18
N ALA A 644 -8.02 -3.87 12.86
CA ALA A 644 -6.79 -3.72 13.63
C ALA A 644 -7.05 -3.30 15.08
N LYS A 645 -7.98 -2.37 15.32
CA LYS A 645 -8.36 -1.96 16.68
C LYS A 645 -9.00 -3.08 17.49
N ASP A 646 -9.80 -3.94 16.86
CA ASP A 646 -10.42 -5.07 17.53
C ASP A 646 -9.40 -6.19 17.82
N LEU A 647 -8.50 -6.48 16.87
CA LEU A 647 -7.36 -7.39 17.08
C LEU A 647 -6.47 -6.90 18.22
N PHE A 648 -6.09 -5.62 18.22
CA PHE A 648 -5.26 -5.01 19.25
C PHE A 648 -5.92 -5.01 20.63
N SER A 649 -7.26 -5.06 20.71
CA SER A 649 -7.98 -5.12 21.99
C SER A 649 -7.67 -6.38 22.83
N GLN A 650 -7.06 -7.40 22.24
CA GLN A 650 -6.66 -8.62 22.92
C GLN A 650 -5.28 -8.50 23.62
N PHE A 651 -4.51 -7.45 23.31
CA PHE A 651 -3.18 -7.26 23.89
C PHE A 651 -3.27 -6.54 25.24
N ASP A 652 -2.45 -6.99 26.19
CA ASP A 652 -2.30 -6.35 27.50
C ASP A 652 -1.54 -5.02 27.35
N ARG A 653 -2.25 -3.91 27.58
CA ARG A 653 -1.66 -2.57 27.51
C ARG A 653 -0.62 -2.28 28.58
N ALA A 654 -0.58 -3.05 29.67
CA ALA A 654 0.44 -2.92 30.70
C ALA A 654 1.75 -3.62 30.28
N ASN A 655 1.70 -4.55 29.32
CA ASN A 655 2.87 -5.28 28.83
C ASN A 655 2.72 -5.66 27.35
N LEU A 656 2.79 -4.67 26.48
CA LEU A 656 2.62 -4.85 25.03
C LEU A 656 3.71 -5.72 24.38
N LEU A 657 4.88 -5.87 25.04
CA LEU A 657 5.97 -6.71 24.54
C LEU A 657 5.86 -8.18 24.98
N ALA A 658 4.81 -8.56 25.73
CA ALA A 658 4.59 -9.95 26.09
C ALA A 658 4.26 -10.82 24.86
N PRO A 659 5.00 -11.92 24.61
CA PRO A 659 4.88 -12.67 23.36
C PRO A 659 3.62 -13.53 23.24
N ALA A 660 2.97 -13.90 24.35
CA ALA A 660 1.91 -14.92 24.34
C ALA A 660 0.73 -14.59 23.41
N VAL A 661 0.22 -13.36 23.46
CA VAL A 661 -0.89 -12.92 22.58
C VAL A 661 -0.38 -12.72 21.17
N ALA A 662 0.82 -12.17 20.99
CA ALA A 662 1.43 -11.95 19.68
C ALA A 662 1.71 -13.27 18.94
N HIS A 663 2.16 -14.34 19.64
CA HIS A 663 2.32 -15.67 19.05
C HIS A 663 0.97 -16.26 18.64
N ARG A 664 -0.06 -16.15 19.49
CA ARG A 664 -1.42 -16.59 19.10
C ARG A 664 -1.93 -15.83 17.86
N TYR A 665 -1.71 -14.51 17.79
CA TYR A 665 -2.05 -13.71 16.63
C TYR A 665 -1.26 -14.15 15.38
N ARG A 666 0.05 -14.32 15.50
CA ARG A 666 0.89 -14.86 14.42
C ARG A 666 0.34 -16.16 13.88
N ASP A 667 0.06 -17.11 14.77
CA ASP A 667 -0.31 -18.49 14.39
C ASP A 667 -1.76 -18.58 13.84
N ALA A 668 -2.67 -17.75 14.34
CA ALA A 668 -4.07 -17.75 13.90
C ALA A 668 -4.33 -16.88 12.66
N VAL A 669 -3.59 -15.75 12.49
CA VAL A 669 -3.89 -14.76 11.45
C VAL A 669 -2.80 -14.68 10.38
N LEU A 670 -1.51 -14.59 10.79
CA LEU A 670 -0.43 -14.33 9.83
C LEU A 670 0.05 -15.59 9.12
N VAL A 671 0.32 -16.66 9.88
CA VAL A 671 0.87 -17.92 9.34
C VAL A 671 -0.07 -18.59 8.33
N PRO A 672 -1.39 -18.63 8.53
CA PRO A 672 -2.27 -19.26 7.55
C PRO A 672 -2.34 -18.51 6.20
N GLY A 673 -1.99 -17.23 6.14
CA GLY A 673 -2.06 -16.43 4.91
C GLY A 673 -3.44 -16.53 4.24
N GLY A 674 -3.48 -16.69 2.92
CA GLY A 674 -4.73 -16.83 2.16
C GLY A 674 -5.35 -18.22 2.16
N SER A 675 -4.96 -19.12 3.09
CA SER A 675 -5.50 -20.49 3.15
C SER A 675 -6.96 -20.58 3.64
N LYS A 676 -7.46 -19.50 4.28
CA LYS A 676 -8.84 -19.34 4.74
C LYS A 676 -9.32 -17.92 4.42
N PRO A 677 -10.65 -17.67 4.40
CA PRO A 677 -11.19 -16.32 4.41
C PRO A 677 -10.67 -15.49 5.60
N ALA A 678 -10.39 -14.22 5.40
CA ALA A 678 -9.89 -13.35 6.46
C ALA A 678 -10.85 -13.24 7.66
N ALA A 679 -12.17 -13.31 7.41
CA ALA A 679 -13.17 -13.35 8.48
C ALA A 679 -12.96 -14.52 9.44
N ASP A 680 -12.60 -15.69 8.92
CA ASP A 680 -12.33 -16.89 9.73
C ASP A 680 -11.02 -16.77 10.49
N LEU A 681 -9.95 -16.24 9.85
CA LEU A 681 -8.66 -15.99 10.51
C LEU A 681 -8.81 -15.05 11.70
N ILE A 682 -9.55 -13.96 11.52
CA ILE A 682 -9.84 -12.96 12.56
C ILE A 682 -10.71 -13.59 13.65
N GLY A 683 -11.71 -14.37 13.26
CA GLY A 683 -12.60 -15.11 14.17
C GLY A 683 -11.84 -16.13 15.04
N ASP A 684 -10.92 -16.89 14.46
CA ASP A 684 -10.06 -17.85 15.16
C ASP A 684 -9.20 -17.17 16.25
N PHE A 685 -8.67 -15.97 15.96
CA PHE A 685 -7.89 -15.22 16.94
C PHE A 685 -8.75 -14.59 18.04
N LEU A 686 -9.89 -13.97 17.66
CA LEU A 686 -10.75 -13.24 18.59
C LEU A 686 -11.70 -14.16 19.38
N GLY A 687 -11.91 -15.41 18.94
CA GLY A 687 -12.94 -16.32 19.47
C GLY A 687 -14.37 -15.89 19.10
N ARG A 688 -14.53 -14.93 18.19
CA ARG A 688 -15.80 -14.34 17.72
C ARG A 688 -15.59 -13.57 16.43
N PRO A 689 -16.64 -13.23 15.67
CA PRO A 689 -16.54 -12.23 14.60
C PRO A 689 -15.98 -10.90 15.11
N PHE A 690 -15.27 -10.15 14.25
CA PHE A 690 -14.75 -8.82 14.62
C PHE A 690 -15.91 -7.84 14.92
N ARG A 691 -15.64 -6.84 15.76
CA ARG A 691 -16.61 -5.85 16.22
C ARG A 691 -16.07 -4.43 16.01
N PHE A 692 -17.01 -3.51 15.91
CA PHE A 692 -16.72 -2.09 15.72
C PHE A 692 -16.39 -1.36 17.04
N ASP A 693 -16.70 -1.96 18.18
CA ASP A 693 -16.68 -1.33 19.52
C ASP A 693 -15.30 -0.78 19.91
N ALA A 694 -14.22 -1.49 19.55
CA ALA A 694 -12.86 -1.03 19.84
C ALA A 694 -12.50 0.23 19.06
N TYR A 695 -12.98 0.35 17.84
CA TYR A 695 -12.80 1.55 17.02
C TYR A 695 -13.62 2.74 17.56
N GLU A 696 -14.86 2.52 17.99
CA GLU A 696 -15.70 3.56 18.62
C GLU A 696 -15.04 4.10 19.90
N ARG A 697 -14.56 3.22 20.78
CA ARG A 697 -13.81 3.65 21.98
C ARG A 697 -12.56 4.46 21.61
N TRP A 698 -11.83 4.02 20.60
CA TRP A 698 -10.66 4.76 20.13
C TRP A 698 -11.02 6.14 19.58
N LEU A 699 -12.11 6.28 18.81
CA LEU A 699 -12.61 7.56 18.31
C LEU A 699 -12.99 8.52 19.43
N ASN A 700 -13.62 8.00 20.48
CA ASN A 700 -14.08 8.79 21.62
C ASN A 700 -12.98 9.12 22.64
N GLY A 701 -11.75 8.65 22.44
CA GLY A 701 -10.68 8.80 23.42
C GLY A 701 -10.83 7.93 24.67
N GLU A 702 -11.78 6.97 24.64
CA GLU A 702 -12.02 6.02 25.72
C GLU A 702 -10.92 4.94 25.73
N GLY A 703 -9.96 5.08 26.59
CA GLY A 703 -8.77 4.19 26.68
C GLY A 703 -7.50 4.96 27.01
N ALA A 704 -7.55 6.30 26.94
CA ALA A 704 -6.48 7.16 27.44
C ALA A 704 -6.59 7.41 28.96
N SER A 705 -7.78 7.18 29.57
CA SER A 705 -8.10 7.51 30.97
C SER A 705 -7.76 6.42 31.99
N ALA A 706 -7.25 5.27 31.59
CA ALA A 706 -7.05 4.12 32.50
C ALA A 706 -5.64 4.03 33.12
N THR A 707 -4.81 5.09 32.97
CA THR A 707 -3.51 5.19 33.67
C THR A 707 -3.34 6.63 34.14
N ASN A 708 -4.02 7.00 35.24
CA ASN A 708 -3.59 8.07 36.16
C ASN A 708 -2.64 7.49 37.21
#